data_7f0c85bee1a79f6ff1ed1497c052f2ce
#
_entry.id   7f0c85bee1a79f6ff1ed1497c052f2ce
#
_cell.length_a   1.000
_cell.length_b   1.000
_cell.length_c   1.000
_cell.angle_alpha   90.00
_cell.angle_beta   90.00
_cell.angle_gamma   90.00
#
_symmetry.space_group_name_H-M   'P 1'
#
loop_
_entity.id
_entity.type
_entity.pdbx_description
1 polymer ?
#
loop_
_entity_poly.entity_id
_entity_poly.type
_entity_poly.pdbx_seq_one_letter_code
_entity_poly.pdbx_strand_id
1 'polypeptide(L)'
;MYARIILILCLIAPSHVFAQLTQNIRGVVYDKESKTPLIGVAVIQNDKANSAGTVTDDQGQYILQNVPVGKVSITVSYVGYQSITLSNVLVTSAKEVLLNIEMEESANKMLEVEVKAKKEHINEMALVSAKTFDVQETERYAGSRADPARMASNFAGVQGADDSRNDIIIRGNSPQGVLWRLEEADIPNPNHFSIPGTTGGPVSMLNNKTLANSDFFTGAFPAEYGNSTAGVFDLKMRNGNNKRHELTGQIGFLGTELAAEGPLSKKGAASYLFTYRYSTLKLFEGLNIKIGTNSVPNYQDGALKINLPVGKKSNIAIFGIGGLSKIDLIVSKLTEQPEELYGESDRDQYFYSRTGVGGVSFHHLIDKNTYTKVVIVQSVNEVGSRHDKVFRDVNYKVDSLKHVLGYNFNIKTTTSHWYINKKLSARSVIKAGIINNYFRVNMTDSSRQFPVSRQDWQHRLDYEGRTALLQLYAQYKYRPTDALTFTAGLHCQYLTHTKEAVVEPRIGMRLRTSYKGVITAGYGLHSQMQPMYQYFAHLPQNRAADMHNYNLGFTRSHHGVAGYEHVFSNVLRLRSEVYYQYLFNVPIETRTGSSFSGLNQGASFSRLFPDTLVNKGTGYNYGIELTIERSFHCNFYILATASLFDSKAKGNDGIYRNTDYNTRFASNLLGGYEPKIGKNSVLLTGVKITYAGGRLYSPPDVAASNTTGDLVVVEQQRNTLKFPHYFRADVRLGIRINARRFTHEIAADMVNIFGIKNVLSLSYNADLAAQGAYPFVKNYQLGFLPLFYYRVDFGSGRK
;
A
#
# COMPACT_ATOMS: atom_id res chain seq x y z
N MET A 1 -44.88 36.31 -2.41
CA MET A 1 -43.95 35.99 -1.33
C MET A 1 -42.58 35.60 -1.85
N TYR A 2 -42.46 34.83 -2.91
CA TYR A 2 -41.17 34.41 -3.47
C TYR A 2 -40.32 35.54 -4.09
N ALA A 3 -40.93 36.52 -4.72
CA ALA A 3 -40.19 37.66 -5.30
C ALA A 3 -39.49 38.58 -4.27
N ARG A 4 -40.03 38.67 -3.05
CA ARG A 4 -39.39 39.43 -1.94
C ARG A 4 -38.23 38.73 -1.29
N ILE A 5 -38.19 37.39 -1.34
CA ILE A 5 -37.07 36.57 -0.82
C ILE A 5 -35.89 36.61 -1.80
N ILE A 6 -36.16 36.65 -3.11
CA ILE A 6 -35.10 36.80 -4.12
C ILE A 6 -34.45 38.17 -4.05
N LEU A 7 -35.24 39.23 -3.78
CA LEU A 7 -34.70 40.62 -3.66
C LEU A 7 -33.82 40.80 -2.40
N ILE A 8 -34.12 40.12 -1.30
CA ILE A 8 -33.33 40.13 -0.06
C ILE A 8 -32.03 39.31 -0.24
N LEU A 9 -32.05 38.24 -1.02
CA LEU A 9 -30.84 37.47 -1.36
C LEU A 9 -29.87 38.24 -2.29
N CYS A 10 -30.38 39.14 -3.14
CA CYS A 10 -29.56 39.99 -4.01
C CYS A 10 -28.94 41.21 -3.30
N LEU A 11 -29.49 41.66 -2.17
CA LEU A 11 -28.98 42.80 -1.39
C LEU A 11 -27.88 42.47 -0.36
N ILE A 12 -27.57 41.15 -0.18
CA ILE A 12 -26.47 40.67 0.69
C ILE A 12 -25.24 40.27 -0.16
N ALA A 13 -25.09 40.80 -1.37
CA ALA A 13 -23.84 40.67 -2.11
C ALA A 13 -22.85 41.75 -1.57
N PRO A 14 -21.95 41.44 -0.63
CA PRO A 14 -20.93 42.37 -0.24
C PRO A 14 -20.03 42.59 -1.46
N SER A 15 -19.81 43.85 -1.84
CA SER A 15 -18.77 44.29 -2.79
C SER A 15 -17.40 43.95 -2.21
N HIS A 16 -17.02 42.67 -2.39
CA HIS A 16 -15.69 42.22 -1.99
C HIS A 16 -14.69 42.78 -3.02
N VAL A 17 -13.82 43.70 -2.61
CA VAL A 17 -12.52 43.86 -3.21
C VAL A 17 -11.84 42.51 -3.20
N PHE A 18 -11.83 41.83 -4.34
CA PHE A 18 -11.29 40.46 -4.47
C PHE A 18 -9.76 40.54 -4.50
N ALA A 19 -9.12 40.63 -3.33
CA ALA A 19 -7.71 40.33 -3.22
C ALA A 19 -7.49 38.86 -3.67
N GLN A 20 -6.52 38.65 -4.53
CA GLN A 20 -6.13 37.30 -4.96
C GLN A 20 -5.77 36.47 -3.72
N LEU A 21 -6.37 35.28 -3.58
CA LEU A 21 -6.05 34.36 -2.47
C LEU A 21 -4.62 33.87 -2.64
N THR A 22 -3.83 33.95 -1.58
CA THR A 22 -2.44 33.52 -1.54
C THR A 22 -2.14 32.72 -0.29
N GLN A 23 -1.11 31.88 -0.33
CA GLN A 23 -0.61 31.13 0.83
C GLN A 23 0.93 31.09 0.80
N ASN A 24 1.54 30.67 1.90
CA ASN A 24 2.99 30.47 1.99
C ASN A 24 3.37 29.03 1.62
N ILE A 25 4.55 28.91 0.97
CA ILE A 25 5.26 27.65 0.82
C ILE A 25 6.55 27.74 1.62
N ARG A 26 6.81 26.79 2.48
CA ARG A 26 8.03 26.78 3.29
C ARG A 26 8.55 25.38 3.51
N GLY A 27 9.81 25.27 3.87
CA GLY A 27 10.46 23.99 4.12
C GLY A 27 11.94 24.16 4.37
N VAL A 28 12.67 23.06 4.26
CA VAL A 28 14.12 22.99 4.41
C VAL A 28 14.69 22.36 3.15
N VAL A 29 15.82 22.86 2.68
CA VAL A 29 16.59 22.26 1.59
C VAL A 29 17.76 21.49 2.18
N TYR A 30 17.90 20.22 1.78
CA TYR A 30 18.95 19.31 2.26
C TYR A 30 19.81 18.79 1.12
N ASP A 31 21.05 18.45 1.44
CA ASP A 31 21.83 17.50 0.62
C ASP A 31 21.17 16.11 0.66
N LYS A 32 20.95 15.51 -0.50
CA LYS A 32 20.22 14.25 -0.64
C LYS A 32 20.90 13.09 0.09
N GLU A 33 22.22 12.99 0.01
CA GLU A 33 23.00 11.89 0.56
C GLU A 33 23.34 12.06 2.04
N SER A 34 23.75 13.26 2.46
CA SER A 34 24.19 13.52 3.85
C SER A 34 23.08 14.01 4.77
N LYS A 35 21.91 14.41 4.21
CA LYS A 35 20.78 15.03 4.94
C LYS A 35 21.17 16.33 5.67
N THR A 36 22.32 16.93 5.32
CA THR A 36 22.78 18.21 5.86
C THR A 36 21.99 19.35 5.26
N PRO A 37 21.49 20.32 6.04
CA PRO A 37 20.81 21.50 5.52
C PRO A 37 21.75 22.34 4.62
N LEU A 38 21.23 22.86 3.51
CA LEU A 38 21.96 23.66 2.54
C LEU A 38 21.63 25.15 2.70
N ILE A 39 22.66 25.95 2.93
CA ILE A 39 22.58 27.39 3.14
C ILE A 39 22.74 28.11 1.80
N GLY A 40 21.98 29.20 1.56
CA GLY A 40 22.15 30.04 0.37
C GLY A 40 21.55 29.46 -0.91
N VAL A 41 20.68 28.47 -0.82
CA VAL A 41 19.98 27.87 -1.96
C VAL A 41 18.89 28.82 -2.46
N ALA A 42 18.87 29.11 -3.75
CA ALA A 42 17.82 29.90 -4.37
C ALA A 42 16.57 29.05 -4.62
N VAL A 43 15.41 29.53 -4.15
CA VAL A 43 14.09 28.90 -4.32
C VAL A 43 13.18 29.91 -5.00
N ILE A 44 12.75 29.60 -6.23
CA ILE A 44 12.05 30.55 -7.11
C ILE A 44 10.74 29.92 -7.60
N GLN A 45 9.65 30.66 -7.47
CA GLN A 45 8.38 30.31 -8.10
C GLN A 45 8.42 30.72 -9.58
N ASN A 46 8.22 29.76 -10.47
CA ASN A 46 8.16 30.02 -11.92
C ASN A 46 6.73 30.41 -12.31
N ASP A 47 6.36 31.64 -12.18
CA ASP A 47 5.12 32.18 -12.75
C ASP A 47 5.44 33.32 -13.70
N LYS A 48 4.79 33.32 -14.86
CA LYS A 48 5.02 34.39 -15.90
C LYS A 48 4.61 35.77 -15.43
N ALA A 49 3.76 35.91 -14.41
CA ALA A 49 3.19 37.15 -13.94
C ALA A 49 3.81 37.69 -12.64
N ASN A 50 4.27 36.83 -11.74
CA ASN A 50 4.82 37.20 -10.42
C ASN A 50 5.83 36.15 -9.97
N SER A 51 7.10 36.30 -10.30
CA SER A 51 8.15 35.41 -9.75
C SER A 51 8.50 35.87 -8.33
N ALA A 52 8.04 35.09 -7.34
CA ALA A 52 8.51 35.22 -5.97
C ALA A 52 9.75 34.34 -5.78
N GLY A 53 10.81 34.89 -5.18
CA GLY A 53 12.05 34.18 -4.89
C GLY A 53 12.48 34.39 -3.44
N THR A 54 13.21 33.43 -2.90
CA THR A 54 13.83 33.47 -1.57
C THR A 54 15.12 32.66 -1.58
N VAL A 55 15.91 32.82 -0.52
CA VAL A 55 17.16 32.07 -0.31
C VAL A 55 17.08 31.36 1.04
N THR A 56 17.68 30.20 1.16
CA THR A 56 17.69 29.44 2.42
C THR A 56 18.62 30.09 3.45
N ASP A 57 18.20 30.09 4.72
CA ASP A 57 18.97 30.56 5.88
C ASP A 57 20.06 29.61 6.33
N ASP A 58 20.71 29.89 7.48
CA ASP A 58 21.79 29.08 8.10
C ASP A 58 21.34 27.67 8.54
N GLN A 59 20.03 27.42 8.59
CA GLN A 59 19.43 26.11 8.88
C GLN A 59 18.81 25.46 7.65
N GLY A 60 19.09 26.01 6.45
CA GLY A 60 18.52 25.54 5.19
C GLY A 60 17.02 25.83 5.02
N GLN A 61 16.40 26.64 5.90
CA GLN A 61 14.99 26.95 5.87
C GLN A 61 14.69 28.04 4.84
N TYR A 62 13.53 27.94 4.19
CA TYR A 62 13.04 28.94 3.25
C TYR A 62 11.54 29.21 3.42
N ILE A 63 11.10 30.40 3.03
CA ILE A 63 9.69 30.79 2.95
C ILE A 63 9.46 31.56 1.67
N LEU A 64 8.60 31.04 0.77
CA LEU A 64 7.99 31.77 -0.32
C LEU A 64 6.65 32.35 0.16
N GLN A 65 6.57 33.63 0.27
CA GLN A 65 5.38 34.35 0.75
C GLN A 65 4.45 34.70 -0.39
N ASN A 66 3.15 34.80 -0.09
CA ASN A 66 2.12 35.30 -1.00
C ASN A 66 2.01 34.54 -2.34
N VAL A 67 2.25 33.23 -2.31
CA VAL A 67 2.12 32.39 -3.50
C VAL A 67 0.64 32.25 -3.87
N PRO A 68 0.23 32.48 -5.12
CA PRO A 68 -1.15 32.38 -5.56
C PRO A 68 -1.72 30.98 -5.36
N VAL A 69 -2.99 30.90 -4.99
CA VAL A 69 -3.72 29.62 -4.86
C VAL A 69 -3.85 28.93 -6.23
N GLY A 70 -3.58 27.63 -6.24
CA GLY A 70 -3.58 26.82 -7.45
C GLY A 70 -2.37 25.89 -7.51
N LYS A 71 -2.05 25.39 -8.69
CA LYS A 71 -0.85 24.59 -8.92
C LYS A 71 0.26 25.49 -9.43
N VAL A 72 1.39 25.51 -8.71
CA VAL A 72 2.57 26.31 -9.04
C VAL A 72 3.78 25.43 -9.31
N SER A 73 4.78 25.96 -10.02
CA SER A 73 6.08 25.33 -10.23
C SER A 73 7.15 26.08 -9.46
N ILE A 74 8.05 25.32 -8.82
CA ILE A 74 9.13 25.88 -8.00
C ILE A 74 10.45 25.34 -8.54
N THR A 75 11.39 26.23 -8.87
CA THR A 75 12.76 25.87 -9.22
C THR A 75 13.69 26.15 -8.05
N VAL A 76 14.54 25.19 -7.77
CA VAL A 76 15.55 25.24 -6.72
C VAL A 76 16.92 25.05 -7.34
N SER A 77 17.83 25.98 -7.08
CA SER A 77 19.18 25.99 -7.66
C SER A 77 20.24 26.36 -6.62
N TYR A 78 21.36 25.68 -6.70
CA TYR A 78 22.52 25.91 -5.84
C TYR A 78 23.83 25.55 -6.56
N VAL A 79 24.89 26.32 -6.32
CA VAL A 79 26.19 26.09 -6.95
C VAL A 79 26.75 24.72 -6.52
N GLY A 80 27.15 23.91 -7.49
CA GLY A 80 27.65 22.54 -7.24
C GLY A 80 26.59 21.48 -7.09
N TYR A 81 25.29 21.83 -7.23
CA TYR A 81 24.16 20.91 -7.14
C TYR A 81 23.34 20.89 -8.43
N GLN A 82 22.69 19.77 -8.70
CA GLN A 82 21.74 19.68 -9.81
C GLN A 82 20.49 20.48 -9.51
N SER A 83 20.10 21.41 -10.42
CA SER A 83 18.87 22.18 -10.28
C SER A 83 17.63 21.29 -10.39
N ILE A 84 16.63 21.58 -9.56
CA ILE A 84 15.37 20.81 -9.50
C ILE A 84 14.20 21.73 -9.78
N THR A 85 13.29 21.32 -10.67
CA THR A 85 11.98 21.97 -10.84
C THR A 85 10.89 21.05 -10.34
N LEU A 86 10.19 21.47 -9.29
CA LEU A 86 9.02 20.79 -8.73
C LEU A 86 7.77 21.39 -9.37
N SER A 87 7.14 20.67 -10.27
CA SER A 87 5.91 21.07 -10.94
C SER A 87 4.67 20.65 -10.15
N ASN A 88 3.58 21.40 -10.31
CA ASN A 88 2.26 21.05 -9.77
C ASN A 88 2.16 21.03 -8.25
N VAL A 89 2.94 21.83 -7.54
CA VAL A 89 2.79 22.03 -6.10
C VAL A 89 1.43 22.68 -5.85
N LEU A 90 0.53 21.95 -5.19
CA LEU A 90 -0.82 22.43 -4.90
C LEU A 90 -0.81 23.41 -3.73
N VAL A 91 -1.24 24.64 -3.97
CA VAL A 91 -1.42 25.70 -2.97
C VAL A 91 -2.91 25.91 -2.75
N THR A 92 -3.39 25.72 -1.54
CA THR A 92 -4.78 25.99 -1.12
C THR A 92 -4.81 27.19 -0.19
N SER A 93 -5.97 27.81 -0.03
CA SER A 93 -6.09 29.01 0.81
C SER A 93 -6.03 28.71 2.31
N ALA A 94 -6.43 27.52 2.73
CA ALA A 94 -6.58 27.17 4.14
C ALA A 94 -5.26 26.77 4.81
N LYS A 95 -4.41 25.99 4.11
CA LYS A 95 -3.21 25.38 4.70
C LYS A 95 -1.93 25.87 4.05
N GLU A 96 -0.88 26.03 4.86
CA GLU A 96 0.48 26.26 4.34
C GLU A 96 1.01 25.00 3.64
N VAL A 97 1.83 25.20 2.61
CA VAL A 97 2.51 24.09 1.96
C VAL A 97 3.85 23.85 2.64
N LEU A 98 4.01 22.68 3.27
CA LEU A 98 5.28 22.23 3.84
C LEU A 98 6.01 21.39 2.79
N LEU A 99 7.10 21.93 2.22
CA LEU A 99 7.83 21.31 1.12
C LEU A 99 9.33 21.24 1.44
N ASN A 100 9.79 20.11 1.96
CA ASN A 100 11.21 19.85 2.09
C ASN A 100 11.78 19.34 0.76
N ILE A 101 12.98 19.82 0.42
CA ILE A 101 13.61 19.59 -0.89
C ILE A 101 14.99 18.96 -0.67
N GLU A 102 15.27 17.89 -1.39
CA GLU A 102 16.57 17.22 -1.38
C GLU A 102 17.29 17.45 -2.70
N MET A 103 18.49 18.03 -2.64
CA MET A 103 19.32 18.32 -3.81
C MET A 103 20.47 17.34 -3.91
N GLU A 104 20.77 16.87 -5.11
CA GLU A 104 21.89 15.98 -5.40
C GLU A 104 23.12 16.79 -5.84
N GLU A 105 24.27 16.56 -5.18
CA GLU A 105 25.53 17.22 -5.55
C GLU A 105 25.99 16.76 -6.93
N SER A 106 26.39 17.69 -7.80
CA SER A 106 26.93 17.39 -9.14
C SER A 106 28.32 16.77 -9.03
N ALA A 107 28.56 15.68 -9.74
CA ALA A 107 29.89 15.09 -9.85
C ALA A 107 30.86 15.91 -10.70
N ASN A 108 30.33 16.76 -11.59
CA ASN A 108 31.06 17.68 -12.46
C ASN A 108 30.77 19.14 -12.07
N LYS A 109 31.78 19.98 -12.01
CA LYS A 109 31.65 21.41 -11.66
C LYS A 109 31.01 22.31 -12.75
N MET A 110 30.60 21.76 -13.90
CA MET A 110 30.01 22.56 -14.98
C MET A 110 28.49 22.65 -14.81
N LEU A 111 27.99 23.90 -14.79
CA LEU A 111 26.60 24.26 -14.67
C LEU A 111 25.82 23.94 -15.96
N GLU A 112 25.21 22.79 -16.06
CA GLU A 112 24.11 22.59 -16.99
C GLU A 112 22.80 22.59 -16.19
N VAL A 113 21.92 23.55 -16.46
CA VAL A 113 20.60 23.63 -15.82
C VAL A 113 19.71 22.58 -16.46
N GLU A 114 19.73 21.37 -15.92
CA GLU A 114 18.82 20.31 -16.32
C GLU A 114 17.48 20.50 -15.60
N VAL A 115 16.44 20.91 -16.32
CA VAL A 115 15.07 21.00 -15.77
C VAL A 115 14.50 19.59 -15.63
N LYS A 116 14.59 19.01 -14.44
CA LYS A 116 13.96 17.72 -14.13
C LYS A 116 12.49 17.93 -13.78
N ALA A 117 11.61 17.50 -14.64
CA ALA A 117 10.15 17.65 -14.45
C ALA A 117 9.54 16.68 -13.43
N LYS A 118 10.31 15.76 -12.80
CA LYS A 118 9.75 14.76 -11.87
C LYS A 118 10.64 14.47 -10.68
N LYS A 119 9.99 14.21 -9.54
CA LYS A 119 10.58 13.64 -8.34
C LYS A 119 11.21 12.29 -8.65
N GLU A 120 12.52 12.18 -8.44
CA GLU A 120 13.19 10.87 -8.37
C GLU A 120 12.78 10.17 -7.07
N HIS A 121 13.00 8.83 -6.98
CA HIS A 121 12.73 8.08 -5.75
C HIS A 121 13.38 8.74 -4.55
N ILE A 122 12.75 8.60 -3.40
CA ILE A 122 13.25 9.13 -2.14
C ILE A 122 14.49 8.33 -1.70
N ASN A 123 14.47 7.00 -1.93
CA ASN A 123 15.61 6.14 -1.59
C ASN A 123 16.76 6.35 -2.57
N GLU A 124 17.88 6.79 -2.07
CA GLU A 124 19.09 7.13 -2.83
C GLU A 124 19.80 5.90 -3.43
N MET A 125 19.56 4.71 -2.89
CA MET A 125 20.17 3.45 -3.35
C MET A 125 19.31 2.75 -4.41
N ALA A 126 18.08 3.20 -4.64
CA ALA A 126 17.15 2.61 -5.60
C ALA A 126 17.45 3.09 -7.02
N LEU A 127 17.83 2.18 -7.91
CA LEU A 127 18.12 2.49 -9.32
C LEU A 127 17.12 1.85 -10.28
N VAL A 128 16.45 0.78 -9.88
CA VAL A 128 15.65 -0.10 -10.75
C VAL A 128 14.31 -0.39 -10.10
N SER A 129 13.23 -0.52 -10.88
CA SER A 129 11.90 -0.96 -10.46
C SER A 129 11.35 -0.21 -9.23
N ALA A 130 11.75 1.04 -9.04
CA ALA A 130 11.28 1.91 -7.98
C ALA A 130 10.30 2.94 -8.53
N LYS A 131 9.23 3.18 -7.80
CA LYS A 131 8.19 4.17 -8.12
C LYS A 131 7.89 4.98 -6.88
N THR A 132 7.99 6.30 -6.96
CA THR A 132 7.55 7.19 -5.90
C THR A 132 6.09 7.53 -6.14
N PHE A 133 5.23 7.29 -5.18
CA PHE A 133 3.86 7.77 -5.24
C PHE A 133 3.69 9.04 -4.43
N ASP A 134 3.04 10.01 -5.06
CA ASP A 134 2.67 11.25 -4.45
C ASP A 134 1.30 11.08 -3.75
N VAL A 135 1.20 11.57 -2.53
CA VAL A 135 -0.05 11.56 -1.76
C VAL A 135 -1.18 12.25 -2.54
N GLN A 136 -0.88 13.31 -3.28
CA GLN A 136 -1.87 14.01 -4.12
C GLN A 136 -2.38 13.14 -5.28
N GLU A 137 -1.51 12.30 -5.87
CA GLU A 137 -1.91 11.35 -6.92
C GLU A 137 -2.85 10.27 -6.36
N THR A 138 -2.58 9.78 -5.14
CA THR A 138 -3.44 8.80 -4.46
C THR A 138 -4.85 9.34 -4.20
N GLU A 139 -5.00 10.63 -3.91
CA GLU A 139 -6.31 11.28 -3.76
C GLU A 139 -6.99 11.61 -5.10
N ARG A 140 -6.21 11.80 -6.16
CA ARG A 140 -6.70 12.25 -7.48
C ARG A 140 -7.24 11.13 -8.35
N TYR A 141 -6.63 9.94 -8.31
CA TYR A 141 -6.97 8.85 -9.22
C TYR A 141 -8.32 8.23 -8.87
N ALA A 142 -9.22 8.16 -9.86
CA ALA A 142 -10.53 7.53 -9.72
C ALA A 142 -10.38 6.08 -9.21
N GLY A 143 -11.23 5.67 -8.28
CA GLY A 143 -11.24 4.33 -7.69
C GLY A 143 -10.08 4.00 -6.75
N SER A 144 -9.13 4.93 -6.48
CA SER A 144 -8.01 4.70 -5.55
C SER A 144 -8.44 4.72 -4.08
N ARG A 145 -9.58 5.34 -3.76
CA ARG A 145 -10.14 5.41 -2.40
C ARG A 145 -9.16 5.97 -1.36
N ALA A 146 -8.25 6.85 -1.78
CA ALA A 146 -7.15 7.37 -0.97
C ALA A 146 -6.27 6.28 -0.30
N ASP A 147 -6.12 5.13 -0.94
CA ASP A 147 -5.41 3.94 -0.45
C ASP A 147 -4.12 3.72 -1.26
N PRO A 148 -2.94 3.66 -0.61
CA PRO A 148 -1.66 3.46 -1.29
C PRO A 148 -1.57 2.17 -2.14
N ALA A 149 -2.13 1.04 -1.65
CA ALA A 149 -2.08 -0.22 -2.38
C ALA A 149 -3.00 -0.19 -3.62
N ARG A 150 -4.22 0.38 -3.49
CA ARG A 150 -5.12 0.59 -4.63
C ARG A 150 -4.54 1.57 -5.65
N MET A 151 -3.81 2.57 -5.19
CA MET A 151 -3.07 3.47 -6.08
C MET A 151 -1.94 2.72 -6.80
N ALA A 152 -1.16 1.89 -6.08
CA ALA A 152 -0.08 1.10 -6.64
C ALA A 152 -0.56 0.11 -7.71
N SER A 153 -1.81 -0.38 -7.63
CA SER A 153 -2.41 -1.25 -8.66
C SER A 153 -2.55 -0.60 -10.04
N ASN A 154 -2.36 0.73 -10.15
CA ASN A 154 -2.32 1.43 -11.44
C ASN A 154 -0.96 1.37 -12.12
N PHE A 155 0.10 0.95 -11.43
CA PHE A 155 1.43 0.83 -12.02
C PHE A 155 1.55 -0.42 -12.89
N ALA A 156 2.39 -0.34 -13.92
CA ALA A 156 2.72 -1.51 -14.72
C ALA A 156 3.35 -2.60 -13.83
N GLY A 157 3.01 -3.87 -14.09
CA GLY A 157 3.44 -5.01 -13.29
C GLY A 157 2.64 -5.23 -12.01
N VAL A 158 1.64 -4.38 -11.71
CA VAL A 158 0.84 -4.48 -10.49
C VAL A 158 -0.65 -4.55 -10.82
N GLN A 159 -1.37 -5.44 -10.16
CA GLN A 159 -2.83 -5.57 -10.30
C GLN A 159 -3.48 -5.86 -8.94
N GLY A 160 -4.73 -5.48 -8.77
CA GLY A 160 -5.52 -5.87 -7.61
C GLY A 160 -5.86 -7.35 -7.63
N ALA A 161 -5.84 -8.00 -6.48
CA ALA A 161 -6.24 -9.39 -6.36
C ALA A 161 -7.78 -9.53 -6.31
N ASP A 162 -8.46 -8.57 -5.68
CA ASP A 162 -9.91 -8.56 -5.46
C ASP A 162 -10.38 -7.10 -5.28
N ASP A 163 -11.53 -6.72 -5.85
CA ASP A 163 -12.08 -5.36 -5.75
C ASP A 163 -12.55 -5.00 -4.34
N SER A 164 -12.92 -5.99 -3.53
CA SER A 164 -13.33 -5.79 -2.14
C SER A 164 -12.13 -5.55 -1.21
N ARG A 165 -10.92 -5.96 -1.62
CA ARG A 165 -9.68 -5.89 -0.84
C ARG A 165 -8.63 -5.04 -1.58
N ASN A 166 -7.58 -4.67 -0.88
CA ASN A 166 -6.45 -3.95 -1.47
C ASN A 166 -5.17 -4.78 -1.58
N ASP A 167 -5.28 -6.11 -1.50
CA ASP A 167 -4.16 -6.99 -1.82
C ASP A 167 -3.72 -6.78 -3.27
N ILE A 168 -2.41 -6.67 -3.48
CA ILE A 168 -1.84 -6.48 -4.81
C ILE A 168 -0.96 -7.65 -5.23
N ILE A 169 -1.07 -7.99 -6.48
CA ILE A 169 -0.24 -8.98 -7.18
C ILE A 169 0.83 -8.20 -7.93
N ILE A 170 2.11 -8.48 -7.66
CA ILE A 170 3.24 -7.82 -8.29
C ILE A 170 3.96 -8.83 -9.18
N ARG A 171 3.96 -8.60 -10.52
CA ARG A 171 4.65 -9.46 -11.48
C ARG A 171 4.28 -10.95 -11.36
N GLY A 172 3.00 -11.22 -11.06
CA GLY A 172 2.50 -12.58 -10.87
C GLY A 172 2.86 -13.23 -9.53
N ASN A 173 3.55 -12.53 -8.62
CA ASN A 173 3.84 -13.04 -7.28
C ASN A 173 2.62 -12.95 -6.38
N SER A 174 2.59 -13.86 -5.40
CA SER A 174 1.64 -13.82 -4.30
C SER A 174 1.68 -12.48 -3.56
N PRO A 175 0.52 -11.90 -3.19
CA PRO A 175 0.46 -10.75 -2.30
C PRO A 175 1.21 -10.95 -0.98
N GLN A 176 1.33 -12.17 -0.48
CA GLN A 176 2.07 -12.52 0.74
C GLN A 176 3.55 -12.09 0.69
N GLY A 177 4.12 -11.98 -0.53
CA GLY A 177 5.49 -11.53 -0.75
C GLY A 177 5.73 -10.03 -0.56
N VAL A 178 4.71 -9.24 -0.22
CA VAL A 178 4.80 -7.79 -0.07
C VAL A 178 5.19 -7.41 1.37
N LEU A 179 6.21 -6.55 1.50
CA LEU A 179 6.63 -5.97 2.78
C LEU A 179 6.02 -4.58 2.97
N TRP A 180 5.46 -4.35 4.15
CA TRP A 180 5.05 -3.01 4.60
C TRP A 180 6.10 -2.45 5.57
N ARG A 181 6.60 -1.24 5.28
CA ARG A 181 7.46 -0.47 6.18
C ARG A 181 6.87 0.90 6.43
N LEU A 182 6.98 1.36 7.67
CA LEU A 182 6.60 2.72 8.08
C LEU A 182 7.75 3.35 8.88
N GLU A 183 8.18 4.54 8.48
CA GLU A 183 9.30 5.25 9.14
C GLU A 183 10.57 4.37 9.26
N GLU A 184 10.82 3.53 8.24
CA GLU A 184 12.00 2.63 8.14
C GLU A 184 11.97 1.41 9.07
N ALA A 185 10.83 1.08 9.66
CA ALA A 185 10.61 -0.15 10.40
C ALA A 185 9.58 -1.05 9.71
N ASP A 186 9.83 -2.35 9.71
CA ASP A 186 8.89 -3.35 9.22
C ASP A 186 7.66 -3.35 10.14
N ILE A 187 6.47 -3.31 9.53
CA ILE A 187 5.19 -3.28 10.24
C ILE A 187 4.28 -4.43 9.78
N PRO A 188 3.33 -4.87 10.61
CA PRO A 188 2.30 -5.81 10.16
C PRO A 188 1.40 -5.18 9.10
N ASN A 189 0.53 -6.00 8.51
CA ASN A 189 -0.48 -5.57 7.55
C ASN A 189 -1.30 -4.36 8.08
N PRO A 190 -1.20 -3.15 7.47
CA PRO A 190 -1.82 -1.94 7.97
C PRO A 190 -3.27 -1.77 7.46
N ASN A 191 -4.05 -2.83 7.49
CA ASN A 191 -5.43 -2.84 6.99
C ASN A 191 -6.41 -3.35 8.03
N HIS A 192 -7.62 -2.78 8.01
CA HIS A 192 -8.77 -3.30 8.74
C HIS A 192 -9.21 -4.64 8.14
N PHE A 193 -9.74 -5.52 8.98
CA PHE A 193 -10.22 -6.84 8.58
C PHE A 193 -9.13 -7.67 7.87
N SER A 194 -7.88 -7.47 8.25
CA SER A 194 -6.76 -8.28 7.77
C SER A 194 -6.89 -9.72 8.26
N ILE A 195 -6.45 -10.67 7.43
CA ILE A 195 -6.46 -12.10 7.74
C ILE A 195 -5.01 -12.58 7.85
N PRO A 196 -4.70 -13.52 8.75
CA PRO A 196 -3.36 -14.06 8.88
C PRO A 196 -2.82 -14.60 7.54
N GLY A 197 -1.58 -14.23 7.18
CA GLY A 197 -0.94 -14.63 5.92
C GLY A 197 -1.35 -13.80 4.70
N THR A 198 -2.11 -12.70 4.86
CA THR A 198 -2.40 -11.73 3.80
C THR A 198 -1.71 -10.41 4.07
N THR A 199 -1.56 -9.57 3.03
CA THR A 199 -0.93 -8.24 3.12
C THR A 199 -1.88 -7.10 2.80
N GLY A 200 -3.15 -7.40 2.52
CA GLY A 200 -4.20 -6.43 2.28
C GLY A 200 -5.43 -6.64 3.15
N GLY A 201 -6.47 -5.87 2.87
CA GLY A 201 -7.77 -5.90 3.55
C GLY A 201 -8.78 -4.99 2.84
N PRO A 202 -10.04 -4.96 3.29
CA PRO A 202 -11.08 -4.11 2.68
C PRO A 202 -10.82 -2.61 2.79
N VAL A 203 -10.25 -2.15 3.91
CA VAL A 203 -10.01 -0.73 4.20
C VAL A 203 -8.62 -0.53 4.81
N SER A 204 -7.84 0.37 4.24
CA SER A 204 -6.53 0.74 4.79
C SER A 204 -6.66 1.61 6.04
N MET A 205 -5.80 1.39 7.04
CA MET A 205 -5.57 2.30 8.18
C MET A 205 -4.63 3.45 7.82
N LEU A 206 -3.92 3.34 6.69
CA LEU A 206 -3.03 4.38 6.20
C LEU A 206 -3.84 5.58 5.75
N ASN A 207 -3.42 6.76 6.19
CA ASN A 207 -4.14 8.00 5.93
C ASN A 207 -3.25 8.96 5.15
N ASN A 208 -3.69 9.37 3.97
CA ASN A 208 -2.96 10.30 3.10
C ASN A 208 -2.66 11.66 3.76
N LYS A 209 -3.45 12.08 4.74
CA LYS A 209 -3.20 13.34 5.47
C LYS A 209 -1.96 13.25 6.38
N THR A 210 -1.58 12.02 6.76
CA THR A 210 -0.38 11.77 7.59
C THR A 210 0.81 11.27 6.79
N LEU A 211 0.60 10.73 5.58
CA LEU A 211 1.68 10.22 4.74
C LEU A 211 2.42 11.35 4.02
N ALA A 212 3.72 11.16 3.86
CA ALA A 212 4.56 11.86 2.91
C ALA A 212 4.65 11.07 1.61
N ASN A 213 5.29 11.65 0.58
CA ASN A 213 5.68 10.88 -0.59
C ASN A 213 6.54 9.69 -0.17
N SER A 214 6.26 8.54 -0.74
CA SER A 214 6.79 7.26 -0.31
C SER A 214 7.23 6.44 -1.51
N ASP A 215 8.12 5.48 -1.30
CA ASP A 215 8.61 4.62 -2.36
C ASP A 215 7.90 3.27 -2.37
N PHE A 216 7.75 2.75 -3.58
CA PHE A 216 7.21 1.42 -3.84
C PHE A 216 8.13 0.68 -4.82
N PHE A 217 8.55 -0.52 -4.43
CA PHE A 217 9.48 -1.35 -5.20
C PHE A 217 8.77 -2.61 -5.72
N THR A 218 9.02 -2.93 -6.99
CA THR A 218 8.42 -4.10 -7.65
C THR A 218 9.44 -5.21 -7.99
N GLY A 219 10.70 -5.05 -7.60
CA GLY A 219 11.75 -6.06 -7.79
C GLY A 219 13.15 -5.47 -7.72
N ALA A 220 14.16 -6.31 -7.55
CA ALA A 220 15.57 -5.94 -7.44
C ALA A 220 15.82 -4.73 -6.49
N PHE A 221 15.11 -4.71 -5.34
CA PHE A 221 15.15 -3.59 -4.42
C PHE A 221 16.47 -3.52 -3.61
N PRO A 222 16.86 -2.34 -3.07
CA PRO A 222 18.10 -2.11 -2.33
C PRO A 222 18.35 -3.07 -1.15
N ALA A 223 19.61 -3.19 -0.73
CA ALA A 223 20.02 -4.15 0.28
C ALA A 223 19.46 -3.89 1.70
N GLU A 224 18.92 -2.73 1.99
CA GLU A 224 18.24 -2.44 3.25
C GLU A 224 16.85 -3.10 3.42
N TYR A 225 16.31 -3.73 2.38
CA TYR A 225 15.02 -4.40 2.43
C TYR A 225 15.20 -5.91 2.41
N GLY A 226 14.81 -6.59 3.46
CA GLY A 226 14.76 -8.05 3.57
C GLY A 226 13.35 -8.59 3.68
N ASN A 227 13.21 -9.89 3.89
CA ASN A 227 11.96 -10.59 4.19
C ASN A 227 10.82 -10.29 3.20
N SER A 228 11.15 -10.21 1.91
CA SER A 228 10.18 -9.94 0.83
C SER A 228 10.64 -10.56 -0.47
N THR A 229 9.71 -11.14 -1.24
CA THR A 229 9.96 -11.72 -2.57
C THR A 229 9.13 -11.09 -3.70
N ALA A 230 8.15 -10.24 -3.38
CA ALA A 230 7.30 -9.60 -4.38
C ALA A 230 7.58 -8.10 -4.51
N GLY A 231 7.49 -7.35 -3.43
CA GLY A 231 7.71 -5.91 -3.44
C GLY A 231 7.66 -5.27 -2.07
N VAL A 232 7.97 -3.99 -2.01
CA VAL A 232 8.10 -3.24 -0.75
C VAL A 232 7.36 -1.91 -0.83
N PHE A 233 6.51 -1.62 0.16
CA PHE A 233 6.05 -0.28 0.47
C PHE A 233 6.94 0.34 1.54
N ASP A 234 7.72 1.35 1.20
CA ASP A 234 8.51 2.14 2.16
C ASP A 234 7.81 3.48 2.42
N LEU A 235 6.95 3.47 3.43
CA LEU A 235 6.06 4.57 3.77
C LEU A 235 6.70 5.52 4.77
N LYS A 236 6.50 6.81 4.56
CA LYS A 236 6.95 7.87 5.46
C LYS A 236 5.77 8.73 5.90
N MET A 237 5.78 9.15 7.15
CA MET A 237 4.82 10.11 7.66
C MET A 237 5.40 11.53 7.52
N ARG A 238 4.55 12.49 7.12
CA ARG A 238 4.95 13.89 7.10
C ARG A 238 5.00 14.48 8.52
N ASN A 239 5.74 15.54 8.70
CA ASN A 239 5.69 16.31 9.92
C ASN A 239 4.49 17.26 9.91
N GLY A 240 3.97 17.59 11.08
CA GLY A 240 2.95 18.63 11.25
C GLY A 240 3.51 20.03 11.07
N ASN A 241 2.61 21.00 10.86
CA ASN A 241 2.97 22.40 10.77
C ASN A 241 3.53 22.92 12.11
N ASN A 242 4.78 23.35 12.15
CA ASN A 242 5.43 23.85 13.37
C ASN A 242 5.24 25.36 13.61
N LYS A 243 4.40 26.05 12.83
CA LYS A 243 4.14 27.50 12.95
C LYS A 243 2.68 27.83 13.20
N ARG A 244 1.75 27.03 12.66
CA ARG A 244 0.31 27.28 12.73
C ARG A 244 -0.46 26.03 13.04
N HIS A 245 -1.59 26.20 13.76
CA HIS A 245 -2.58 25.13 13.92
C HIS A 245 -3.46 25.08 12.68
N GLU A 246 -3.61 23.88 12.14
CA GLU A 246 -4.43 23.56 10.97
C GLU A 246 -5.32 22.36 11.28
N LEU A 247 -6.56 22.39 10.80
CA LEU A 247 -7.55 21.36 11.03
C LEU A 247 -8.14 20.89 9.71
N THR A 248 -8.53 19.64 9.63
CA THR A 248 -9.34 19.08 8.55
C THR A 248 -10.48 18.27 9.14
N GLY A 249 -11.70 18.58 8.71
CA GLY A 249 -12.88 17.73 8.93
C GLY A 249 -13.30 17.09 7.61
N GLN A 250 -13.65 15.81 7.65
CA GLN A 250 -14.19 15.11 6.49
C GLN A 250 -15.31 14.17 6.92
N ILE A 251 -16.38 14.15 6.14
CA ILE A 251 -17.44 13.15 6.25
C ILE A 251 -17.65 12.51 4.89
N GLY A 252 -17.76 11.20 4.85
CA GLY A 252 -17.93 10.47 3.62
C GLY A 252 -18.34 9.02 3.83
N PHE A 253 -18.43 8.30 2.74
CA PHE A 253 -18.83 6.90 2.75
C PHE A 253 -17.92 6.01 3.62
N LEU A 254 -16.61 6.22 3.57
CA LEU A 254 -15.63 5.42 4.31
C LEU A 254 -15.46 5.86 5.78
N GLY A 255 -16.07 6.96 6.20
CA GLY A 255 -15.97 7.39 7.61
C GLY A 255 -16.07 8.89 7.78
N THR A 256 -16.24 9.28 9.05
CA THR A 256 -16.01 10.64 9.52
C THR A 256 -14.58 10.73 10.04
N GLU A 257 -13.86 11.76 9.63
CA GLU A 257 -12.45 11.92 9.91
C GLU A 257 -12.16 13.34 10.41
N LEU A 258 -11.28 13.40 11.41
CA LEU A 258 -10.70 14.62 11.94
C LEU A 258 -9.18 14.54 11.83
N ALA A 259 -8.55 15.58 11.28
CA ALA A 259 -7.11 15.74 11.31
C ALA A 259 -6.75 17.09 11.95
N ALA A 260 -5.69 17.10 12.75
CA ALA A 260 -5.18 18.29 13.43
C ALA A 260 -3.65 18.29 13.39
N GLU A 261 -3.08 19.45 13.14
CA GLU A 261 -1.63 19.65 13.18
C GLU A 261 -1.29 21.03 13.72
N GLY A 262 -0.09 21.16 14.28
CA GLY A 262 0.34 22.43 14.78
C GLY A 262 1.63 22.39 15.60
N PRO A 263 2.12 23.55 16.03
CA PRO A 263 3.27 23.66 16.91
C PRO A 263 2.92 23.13 18.33
N LEU A 264 3.86 22.43 18.94
CA LEU A 264 3.79 22.06 20.37
C LEU A 264 4.22 23.19 21.29
N SER A 265 4.99 24.15 20.76
CA SER A 265 5.46 25.32 21.51
C SER A 265 5.52 26.56 20.63
N LYS A 266 5.19 27.72 21.17
CA LYS A 266 5.24 29.02 20.46
C LYS A 266 6.65 29.42 20.02
N LYS A 267 7.69 28.95 20.74
CA LYS A 267 9.10 29.28 20.48
C LYS A 267 9.89 28.15 19.82
N GLY A 268 9.33 26.93 19.77
CA GLY A 268 10.03 25.74 19.32
C GLY A 268 9.75 25.38 17.86
N ALA A 269 10.61 24.55 17.29
CA ALA A 269 10.42 23.92 16.00
C ALA A 269 9.61 22.61 16.08
N ALA A 270 9.20 22.20 17.27
CA ALA A 270 8.44 20.98 17.53
C ALA A 270 7.00 21.07 17.00
N SER A 271 6.52 19.98 16.42
CA SER A 271 5.17 19.91 15.84
C SER A 271 4.50 18.58 16.15
N TYR A 272 3.18 18.59 16.07
CA TYR A 272 2.34 17.41 16.10
C TYR A 272 1.50 17.31 14.83
N LEU A 273 1.14 16.08 14.47
CA LEU A 273 0.19 15.71 13.43
C LEU A 273 -0.63 14.56 13.97
N PHE A 274 -1.94 14.68 13.94
CA PHE A 274 -2.89 13.69 14.45
C PHE A 274 -4.03 13.51 13.48
N THR A 275 -4.50 12.26 13.31
CA THR A 275 -5.74 11.94 12.61
C THR A 275 -6.52 10.89 13.39
N TYR A 276 -7.84 10.97 13.29
CA TYR A 276 -8.75 9.96 13.78
C TYR A 276 -9.91 9.80 12.81
N ARG A 277 -10.25 8.54 12.48
CA ARG A 277 -11.38 8.18 11.62
C ARG A 277 -12.28 7.16 12.29
N TYR A 278 -13.57 7.36 12.15
CA TYR A 278 -14.62 6.44 12.60
C TYR A 278 -15.53 6.07 11.41
N SER A 279 -15.82 4.78 11.23
CA SER A 279 -16.68 4.26 10.19
C SER A 279 -18.10 4.82 10.29
N THR A 280 -18.64 5.35 9.18
CA THR A 280 -20.01 5.85 9.06
C THR A 280 -20.96 4.85 8.39
N LEU A 281 -20.49 3.65 8.06
CA LEU A 281 -21.25 2.65 7.30
C LEU A 281 -22.60 2.29 7.96
N LYS A 282 -22.67 2.29 9.30
CA LYS A 282 -23.96 2.11 10.03
C LYS A 282 -25.00 3.17 9.75
N LEU A 283 -24.59 4.40 9.41
CA LEU A 283 -25.53 5.45 9.02
C LEU A 283 -26.20 5.16 7.68
N PHE A 284 -25.48 4.51 6.78
CA PHE A 284 -25.99 4.14 5.45
C PHE A 284 -26.91 2.91 5.50
N GLU A 285 -26.69 1.99 6.46
CA GLU A 285 -27.62 0.90 6.75
C GLU A 285 -29.00 1.46 7.12
N GLY A 286 -29.06 2.47 8.00
CA GLY A 286 -30.28 3.18 8.37
C GLY A 286 -31.00 3.87 7.20
N LEU A 287 -30.31 4.11 6.08
CA LEU A 287 -30.85 4.65 4.81
C LEU A 287 -31.18 3.56 3.79
N ASN A 288 -31.17 2.27 4.15
CA ASN A 288 -31.34 1.12 3.26
C ASN A 288 -30.36 1.05 2.08
N ILE A 289 -29.19 1.65 2.20
CA ILE A 289 -28.12 1.56 1.20
C ILE A 289 -27.32 0.28 1.49
N LYS A 290 -27.58 -0.79 0.71
CA LYS A 290 -26.85 -2.06 0.82
C LYS A 290 -25.40 -1.89 0.36
N ILE A 291 -24.43 -2.28 1.21
CA ILE A 291 -22.97 -2.12 0.98
C ILE A 291 -22.36 -3.52 0.79
N GLY A 292 -22.83 -4.25 -0.21
CA GLY A 292 -22.21 -5.51 -0.64
C GLY A 292 -22.29 -6.70 0.33
N THR A 293 -22.74 -6.50 1.58
CA THR A 293 -22.99 -7.56 2.58
C THR A 293 -24.25 -7.27 3.38
N ASN A 294 -24.88 -8.31 3.93
CA ASN A 294 -25.97 -8.18 4.89
C ASN A 294 -25.48 -7.74 6.28
N SER A 295 -24.25 -7.30 6.39
CA SER A 295 -23.59 -6.92 7.64
C SER A 295 -22.75 -5.66 7.45
N VAL A 296 -22.77 -4.79 8.44
CA VAL A 296 -22.07 -3.50 8.38
C VAL A 296 -20.74 -3.58 9.12
N PRO A 297 -19.62 -3.47 8.39
CA PRO A 297 -18.32 -3.42 9.02
C PRO A 297 -18.18 -2.15 9.88
N ASN A 298 -17.73 -2.33 11.13
CA ASN A 298 -17.41 -1.25 12.04
C ASN A 298 -15.89 -1.17 12.22
N TYR A 299 -15.33 0.01 12.02
CA TYR A 299 -13.92 0.25 12.25
C TYR A 299 -13.63 1.67 12.69
N GLN A 300 -12.51 1.81 13.37
CA GLN A 300 -11.92 3.10 13.71
C GLN A 300 -10.41 2.99 13.68
N ASP A 301 -9.77 4.08 13.29
CA ASP A 301 -8.33 4.17 13.23
C ASP A 301 -7.83 5.58 13.52
N GLY A 302 -6.55 5.65 13.88
CA GLY A 302 -5.88 6.92 14.12
C GLY A 302 -4.41 6.84 13.82
N ALA A 303 -3.82 8.00 13.58
CA ALA A 303 -2.39 8.16 13.39
C ALA A 303 -1.89 9.41 14.14
N LEU A 304 -0.65 9.32 14.64
CA LEU A 304 0.01 10.41 15.36
C LEU A 304 1.46 10.48 14.92
N LYS A 305 1.96 11.70 14.70
CA LYS A 305 3.40 11.98 14.64
C LYS A 305 3.74 13.24 15.40
N ILE A 306 4.71 13.14 16.31
CA ILE A 306 5.32 14.25 17.02
C ILE A 306 6.75 14.37 16.56
N ASN A 307 7.14 15.55 16.08
CA ASN A 307 8.48 15.85 15.63
C ASN A 307 9.16 16.81 16.59
N LEU A 308 10.29 16.43 17.16
CA LEU A 308 11.03 17.13 18.19
C LEU A 308 12.47 17.36 17.75
N PRO A 309 12.78 18.49 17.06
CA PRO A 309 14.16 18.87 16.81
C PRO A 309 14.90 19.13 18.12
N VAL A 310 16.07 18.51 18.30
CA VAL A 310 16.94 18.60 19.48
C VAL A 310 18.26 19.24 19.06
N GLY A 311 18.40 20.53 19.32
CA GLY A 311 19.51 21.33 18.80
C GLY A 311 19.53 21.41 17.27
N LYS A 312 20.73 21.61 16.67
CA LYS A 312 20.90 21.77 15.21
C LYS A 312 21.19 20.46 14.47
N LYS A 313 21.55 19.40 15.18
CA LYS A 313 22.05 18.15 14.57
C LYS A 313 21.17 16.92 14.82
N SER A 314 20.22 17.01 15.73
CA SER A 314 19.43 15.84 16.14
C SER A 314 17.93 16.09 16.00
N ASN A 315 17.21 15.02 15.72
CA ASN A 315 15.75 15.03 15.68
C ASN A 315 15.20 13.75 16.29
N ILE A 316 14.21 13.88 17.16
CA ILE A 316 13.44 12.77 17.69
C ILE A 316 12.04 12.83 17.06
N ALA A 317 11.55 11.71 16.56
CA ALA A 317 10.16 11.61 16.16
C ALA A 317 9.49 10.47 16.92
N ILE A 318 8.29 10.75 17.45
CA ILE A 318 7.38 9.75 18.04
C ILE A 318 6.25 9.59 17.04
N PHE A 319 5.94 8.36 16.68
CA PHE A 319 4.91 8.11 15.66
C PHE A 319 4.11 6.86 15.98
N GLY A 320 2.93 6.78 15.39
CA GLY A 320 2.11 5.58 15.49
C GLY A 320 0.90 5.62 14.56
N ILE A 321 0.43 4.43 14.23
CA ILE A 321 -0.84 4.18 13.57
C ILE A 321 -1.53 3.03 14.29
N GLY A 322 -2.85 2.99 14.27
CA GLY A 322 -3.58 1.85 14.82
C GLY A 322 -5.05 1.87 14.47
N GLY A 323 -5.65 0.68 14.47
CA GLY A 323 -7.06 0.51 14.16
C GLY A 323 -7.68 -0.70 14.82
N LEU A 324 -8.96 -0.57 15.07
CA LEU A 324 -9.84 -1.61 15.60
C LEU A 324 -10.93 -1.87 14.56
N SER A 325 -11.24 -3.12 14.30
CA SER A 325 -12.32 -3.49 13.39
C SER A 325 -13.10 -4.71 13.87
N LYS A 326 -14.41 -4.69 13.59
CA LYS A 326 -15.33 -5.76 13.91
C LYS A 326 -16.41 -5.87 12.85
N ILE A 327 -16.73 -7.10 12.45
CA ILE A 327 -17.87 -7.40 11.59
C ILE A 327 -18.55 -8.67 12.08
N ASP A 328 -19.88 -8.63 12.19
CA ASP A 328 -20.72 -9.74 12.60
C ASP A 328 -21.63 -10.12 11.40
N LEU A 329 -21.34 -11.24 10.77
CA LEU A 329 -22.16 -11.81 9.68
C LEU A 329 -23.19 -12.76 10.31
N ILE A 330 -24.43 -12.30 10.51
CA ILE A 330 -25.46 -13.03 11.26
C ILE A 330 -26.48 -13.64 10.30
N VAL A 331 -26.21 -14.86 9.88
CA VAL A 331 -27.05 -15.63 8.98
C VAL A 331 -28.32 -16.13 9.70
N SER A 332 -28.22 -16.40 11.01
CA SER A 332 -29.34 -16.88 11.83
C SER A 332 -30.55 -15.94 11.85
N LYS A 333 -30.35 -14.64 11.57
CA LYS A 333 -31.43 -13.64 11.49
C LYS A 333 -32.16 -13.59 10.16
N LEU A 334 -31.65 -14.29 9.13
CA LEU A 334 -32.27 -14.31 7.81
C LEU A 334 -33.49 -15.25 7.80
N THR A 335 -34.55 -14.82 7.16
CA THR A 335 -35.81 -15.58 7.01
C THR A 335 -35.89 -16.34 5.70
N GLU A 336 -34.96 -16.09 4.79
CA GLU A 336 -34.80 -16.73 3.47
C GLU A 336 -33.34 -16.84 3.11
N GLN A 337 -33.00 -17.73 2.18
CA GLN A 337 -31.62 -17.89 1.74
C GLN A 337 -31.18 -16.66 0.94
N PRO A 338 -30.05 -16.05 1.31
CA PRO A 338 -29.55 -14.87 0.59
C PRO A 338 -28.98 -15.26 -0.78
N GLU A 339 -29.29 -14.49 -1.80
CA GLU A 339 -28.80 -14.71 -3.17
C GLU A 339 -27.29 -14.44 -3.33
N GLU A 340 -26.72 -13.54 -2.51
CA GLU A 340 -25.31 -13.17 -2.54
C GLU A 340 -24.80 -13.01 -1.10
N LEU A 341 -23.77 -13.79 -0.72
CA LEU A 341 -23.12 -13.72 0.60
C LEU A 341 -21.61 -13.61 0.47
N TYR A 342 -21.04 -12.59 1.11
CA TYR A 342 -19.65 -12.58 1.51
C TYR A 342 -19.50 -13.40 2.79
N GLY A 343 -19.27 -14.68 2.68
CA GLY A 343 -19.12 -15.58 3.81
C GLY A 343 -19.85 -16.90 3.61
N GLU A 344 -19.77 -17.74 4.64
CA GLU A 344 -20.45 -19.05 4.66
C GLU A 344 -21.95 -18.86 4.90
N SER A 345 -22.79 -19.44 4.07
CA SER A 345 -24.25 -19.28 4.16
C SER A 345 -24.91 -20.08 5.29
N ASP A 346 -24.16 -20.98 5.93
CA ASP A 346 -24.65 -21.93 6.94
C ASP A 346 -24.26 -21.57 8.39
N ARG A 347 -23.63 -20.40 8.62
CA ARG A 347 -23.12 -20.06 9.96
C ARG A 347 -23.05 -18.57 10.25
N ASP A 348 -23.24 -18.20 11.50
CA ASP A 348 -22.93 -16.91 12.02
C ASP A 348 -21.41 -16.77 12.17
N GLN A 349 -20.86 -15.63 11.80
CA GLN A 349 -19.43 -15.35 11.88
C GLN A 349 -19.20 -14.03 12.61
N TYR A 350 -18.38 -14.08 13.65
CA TYR A 350 -17.97 -12.92 14.46
C TYR A 350 -16.47 -12.71 14.26
N PHE A 351 -16.11 -11.70 13.49
CA PHE A 351 -14.73 -11.42 13.16
C PHE A 351 -14.28 -10.10 13.77
N TYR A 352 -13.06 -10.09 14.31
CA TYR A 352 -12.40 -8.85 14.75
C TYR A 352 -10.93 -8.82 14.37
N SER A 353 -10.40 -7.61 14.20
CA SER A 353 -8.96 -7.37 14.09
C SER A 353 -8.55 -6.09 14.83
N ARG A 354 -7.35 -6.13 15.42
CA ARG A 354 -6.74 -5.04 16.17
C ARG A 354 -5.28 -4.92 15.73
N THR A 355 -4.93 -3.81 15.12
CA THR A 355 -3.56 -3.57 14.69
C THR A 355 -3.09 -2.25 15.27
N GLY A 356 -1.91 -2.25 15.87
CA GLY A 356 -1.27 -1.06 16.41
C GLY A 356 0.22 -1.07 16.13
N VAL A 357 0.77 0.09 15.80
CA VAL A 357 2.20 0.33 15.57
C VAL A 357 2.55 1.63 16.28
N GLY A 358 3.49 1.61 17.20
CA GLY A 358 3.99 2.81 17.88
C GLY A 358 5.50 2.77 17.95
N GLY A 359 6.16 3.88 17.65
CA GLY A 359 7.61 3.91 17.59
C GLY A 359 8.24 5.26 17.89
N VAL A 360 9.53 5.19 18.11
CA VAL A 360 10.40 6.36 18.29
C VAL A 360 11.58 6.23 17.32
N SER A 361 11.89 7.31 16.62
CA SER A 361 13.10 7.41 15.82
C SER A 361 13.99 8.53 16.33
N PHE A 362 15.29 8.29 16.36
CA PHE A 362 16.34 9.24 16.66
C PHE A 362 17.27 9.36 15.47
N HIS A 363 17.36 10.56 14.89
CA HIS A 363 18.27 10.91 13.81
C HIS A 363 19.33 11.88 14.34
N HIS A 364 20.60 11.64 14.00
CA HIS A 364 21.72 12.49 14.44
C HIS A 364 22.74 12.69 13.33
N LEU A 365 23.03 13.94 13.01
CA LEU A 365 24.15 14.34 12.14
C LEU A 365 25.45 14.32 12.93
N ILE A 366 26.29 13.32 12.70
CA ILE A 366 27.62 13.20 13.34
C ILE A 366 28.53 14.31 12.83
N ASP A 367 28.60 14.43 11.49
CA ASP A 367 29.33 15.48 10.78
C ASP A 367 28.57 15.89 9.50
N LYS A 368 29.19 16.69 8.62
CA LYS A 368 28.57 17.19 7.37
C LYS A 368 28.25 16.07 6.37
N ASN A 369 28.91 14.93 6.49
CA ASN A 369 28.83 13.83 5.53
C ASN A 369 28.28 12.54 6.13
N THR A 370 28.09 12.50 7.47
CA THR A 370 27.75 11.28 8.18
C THR A 370 26.54 11.51 9.09
N TYR A 371 25.53 10.65 8.96
CA TYR A 371 24.44 10.61 9.93
C TYR A 371 24.14 9.18 10.36
N THR A 372 23.55 9.06 11.52
CA THR A 372 23.02 7.80 12.04
C THR A 372 21.55 7.95 12.39
N LYS A 373 20.82 6.85 12.29
CA LYS A 373 19.42 6.79 12.71
C LYS A 373 19.16 5.49 13.48
N VAL A 374 18.40 5.62 14.55
CA VAL A 374 17.86 4.51 15.35
C VAL A 374 16.36 4.61 15.32
N VAL A 375 15.68 3.50 15.04
CA VAL A 375 14.24 3.39 15.07
C VAL A 375 13.86 2.20 15.91
N ILE A 376 12.98 2.40 16.90
CA ILE A 376 12.44 1.32 17.74
C ILE A 376 10.91 1.39 17.65
N VAL A 377 10.31 0.27 17.27
CA VAL A 377 8.87 0.15 17.05
C VAL A 377 8.33 -1.05 17.82
N GLN A 378 7.24 -0.85 18.51
CA GLN A 378 6.41 -1.92 19.04
C GLN A 378 5.15 -2.02 18.19
N SER A 379 4.86 -3.19 17.64
CA SER A 379 3.62 -3.47 16.93
C SER A 379 2.84 -4.61 17.57
N VAL A 380 1.54 -4.59 17.37
CA VAL A 380 0.60 -5.64 17.77
C VAL A 380 -0.32 -5.90 16.60
N ASN A 381 -0.48 -7.15 16.23
CA ASN A 381 -1.48 -7.60 15.27
C ASN A 381 -2.26 -8.75 15.91
N GLU A 382 -3.53 -8.50 16.21
CA GLU A 382 -4.44 -9.49 16.77
C GLU A 382 -5.63 -9.65 15.82
N VAL A 383 -5.90 -10.90 15.43
CA VAL A 383 -7.00 -11.25 14.53
C VAL A 383 -7.71 -12.48 15.08
N GLY A 384 -9.01 -12.40 15.22
CA GLY A 384 -9.81 -13.52 15.72
C GLY A 384 -11.18 -13.63 15.07
N SER A 385 -11.71 -14.83 15.11
CA SER A 385 -13.07 -15.12 14.67
C SER A 385 -13.68 -16.29 15.44
N ARG A 386 -14.99 -16.24 15.57
CA ARG A 386 -15.85 -17.31 16.05
C ARG A 386 -16.92 -17.58 15.02
N HIS A 387 -17.15 -18.87 14.70
CA HIS A 387 -18.20 -19.31 13.79
C HIS A 387 -19.16 -20.25 14.49
N ASP A 388 -20.45 -19.98 14.40
CA ASP A 388 -21.54 -20.78 14.97
C ASP A 388 -22.41 -21.28 13.81
N LYS A 389 -22.41 -22.60 13.55
CA LYS A 389 -23.23 -23.22 12.52
C LYS A 389 -24.70 -23.11 12.87
N VAL A 390 -25.50 -22.70 11.90
CA VAL A 390 -26.97 -22.51 12.02
C VAL A 390 -27.65 -23.77 11.49
N PHE A 391 -28.41 -24.42 12.35
CA PHE A 391 -29.29 -25.52 11.96
C PHE A 391 -30.70 -24.98 11.78
N ARG A 392 -31.36 -25.37 10.69
CA ARG A 392 -32.71 -24.91 10.33
C ARG A 392 -33.64 -26.09 10.11
N ASP A 393 -34.93 -25.87 10.40
CA ASP A 393 -36.00 -26.78 10.05
C ASP A 393 -36.42 -26.64 8.57
N VAL A 394 -37.37 -27.46 8.13
CA VAL A 394 -37.91 -27.50 6.77
C VAL A 394 -38.58 -26.17 6.35
N ASN A 395 -38.95 -25.32 7.30
CA ASN A 395 -39.56 -24.01 7.10
C ASN A 395 -38.56 -22.86 7.16
N TYR A 396 -37.26 -23.16 7.06
CA TYR A 396 -36.13 -22.21 7.17
C TYR A 396 -36.01 -21.52 8.55
N LYS A 397 -36.75 -22.00 9.57
CA LYS A 397 -36.66 -21.49 10.94
C LYS A 397 -35.43 -22.07 11.64
N VAL A 398 -34.72 -21.22 12.40
CA VAL A 398 -33.54 -21.65 13.19
C VAL A 398 -33.98 -22.59 14.30
N ASP A 399 -33.41 -23.82 14.28
CA ASP A 399 -33.55 -24.84 15.30
C ASP A 399 -32.49 -24.69 16.40
N SER A 400 -31.23 -24.62 15.99
CA SER A 400 -30.12 -24.52 16.94
C SER A 400 -28.87 -23.84 16.33
N LEU A 401 -28.00 -23.34 17.21
CA LEU A 401 -26.68 -22.80 16.88
C LEU A 401 -25.60 -23.67 17.57
N LYS A 402 -24.60 -24.10 16.83
CA LYS A 402 -23.47 -24.85 17.39
C LYS A 402 -22.15 -24.21 17.03
N HIS A 403 -21.32 -23.94 18.03
CA HIS A 403 -19.97 -23.43 17.82
C HIS A 403 -19.13 -24.45 17.05
N VAL A 404 -18.55 -24.04 15.88
CA VAL A 404 -17.83 -24.96 14.97
C VAL A 404 -16.40 -24.54 14.67
N LEU A 405 -16.05 -23.27 14.94
CA LEU A 405 -14.71 -22.76 14.66
C LEU A 405 -14.40 -21.57 15.55
N GLY A 406 -13.21 -21.55 16.11
CA GLY A 406 -12.67 -20.42 16.84
C GLY A 406 -11.17 -20.28 16.61
N TYR A 407 -10.70 -19.06 16.37
CA TYR A 407 -9.28 -18.76 16.33
C TYR A 407 -8.95 -17.39 16.91
N ASN A 408 -7.75 -17.28 17.43
CA ASN A 408 -7.13 -16.01 17.83
C ASN A 408 -5.64 -16.05 17.51
N PHE A 409 -5.16 -15.13 16.69
CA PHE A 409 -3.77 -14.98 16.33
C PHE A 409 -3.28 -13.62 16.83
N ASN A 410 -2.44 -13.62 17.85
CA ASN A 410 -1.87 -12.44 18.46
C ASN A 410 -0.34 -12.47 18.31
N ILE A 411 0.17 -11.58 17.47
CA ILE A 411 1.60 -11.42 17.22
C ILE A 411 2.00 -10.01 17.65
N LYS A 412 2.92 -9.94 18.62
CA LYS A 412 3.55 -8.71 19.06
C LYS A 412 4.98 -8.68 18.56
N THR A 413 5.35 -7.61 17.85
CA THR A 413 6.70 -7.49 17.27
C THR A 413 7.40 -6.26 17.81
N THR A 414 8.63 -6.44 18.31
CA THR A 414 9.54 -5.34 18.60
C THR A 414 10.55 -5.27 17.47
N THR A 415 10.46 -4.21 16.66
CA THR A 415 11.42 -3.93 15.57
C THR A 415 12.42 -2.89 16.04
N SER A 416 13.69 -3.18 15.91
CA SER A 416 14.77 -2.22 16.11
C SER A 416 15.61 -2.14 14.84
N HIS A 417 15.83 -0.94 14.35
CA HIS A 417 16.64 -0.66 13.17
C HIS A 417 17.63 0.43 13.51
N TRP A 418 18.92 0.12 13.37
CA TRP A 418 20.01 1.08 13.49
C TRP A 418 20.86 1.06 12.23
N TYR A 419 21.18 2.24 11.71
CA TYR A 419 22.06 2.36 10.56
C TYR A 419 22.91 3.63 10.61
N ILE A 420 24.00 3.59 9.87
CA ILE A 420 24.87 4.72 9.56
C ILE A 420 24.93 4.93 8.05
N ASN A 421 24.85 6.19 7.64
CA ASN A 421 25.04 6.61 6.26
C ASN A 421 26.19 7.60 6.18
N LYS A 422 27.13 7.35 5.27
CA LYS A 422 28.31 8.19 5.08
C LYS A 422 28.52 8.53 3.62
N LYS A 423 28.44 9.80 3.31
CA LYS A 423 28.84 10.38 2.03
C LYS A 423 30.37 10.48 2.02
N LEU A 424 31.03 9.64 1.24
CA LEU A 424 32.49 9.62 1.13
C LEU A 424 32.97 10.74 0.20
N SER A 425 32.18 11.07 -0.83
CA SER A 425 32.43 12.15 -1.78
C SER A 425 31.13 12.50 -2.54
N ALA A 426 31.14 13.50 -3.41
CA ALA A 426 30.06 13.79 -4.34
C ALA A 426 29.69 12.58 -5.25
N ARG A 427 30.57 11.57 -5.33
CA ARG A 427 30.44 10.40 -6.21
C ARG A 427 30.17 9.11 -5.47
N SER A 428 30.27 9.06 -4.15
CA SER A 428 30.20 7.79 -3.42
C SER A 428 29.59 7.93 -2.04
N VAL A 429 28.69 6.98 -1.74
CA VAL A 429 27.96 6.88 -0.46
C VAL A 429 27.97 5.43 -0.01
N ILE A 430 28.15 5.21 1.28
CA ILE A 430 28.02 3.91 1.94
C ILE A 430 26.94 3.99 3.02
N LYS A 431 26.08 2.97 3.08
CA LYS A 431 25.05 2.81 4.12
C LYS A 431 25.11 1.39 4.65
N ALA A 432 25.16 1.24 5.97
CA ALA A 432 25.15 -0.07 6.62
C ALA A 432 24.26 -0.04 7.86
N GLY A 433 23.62 -1.14 8.14
CA GLY A 433 22.67 -1.22 9.25
C GLY A 433 22.32 -2.63 9.70
N ILE A 434 21.61 -2.68 10.81
CA ILE A 434 21.09 -3.88 11.44
C ILE A 434 19.60 -3.69 11.75
N ILE A 435 18.79 -4.69 11.40
CA ILE A 435 17.37 -4.76 11.73
C ILE A 435 17.16 -6.02 12.57
N ASN A 436 16.43 -5.88 13.67
CA ASN A 436 15.99 -7.00 14.50
C ASN A 436 14.47 -6.95 14.66
N ASN A 437 13.80 -7.97 14.17
CA ASN A 437 12.36 -8.19 14.38
C ASN A 437 12.20 -9.31 15.41
N TYR A 438 11.87 -8.95 16.65
CA TYR A 438 11.63 -9.88 17.75
C TYR A 438 10.14 -10.12 17.92
N PHE A 439 9.70 -11.34 17.68
CA PHE A 439 8.30 -11.76 17.68
C PHE A 439 7.93 -12.48 18.98
N ARG A 440 6.82 -12.07 19.58
CA ARG A 440 6.09 -12.83 20.61
C ARG A 440 4.79 -13.30 19.97
N VAL A 441 4.63 -14.59 19.91
CA VAL A 441 3.55 -15.24 19.17
C VAL A 441 2.66 -15.97 20.18
N ASN A 442 1.34 -15.72 20.09
CA ASN A 442 0.32 -16.48 20.82
C ASN A 442 -0.83 -16.72 19.84
N MET A 443 -1.01 -17.96 19.42
CA MET A 443 -1.96 -18.32 18.37
C MET A 443 -2.71 -19.59 18.72
N THR A 444 -4.03 -19.55 18.56
CA THR A 444 -4.91 -20.71 18.68
C THR A 444 -5.83 -20.82 17.48
N ASP A 445 -6.09 -22.04 17.02
CA ASP A 445 -7.09 -22.32 15.99
C ASP A 445 -7.68 -23.72 16.22
N SER A 446 -9.00 -23.78 16.35
CA SER A 446 -9.74 -25.03 16.59
C SER A 446 -10.99 -25.06 15.73
N SER A 447 -11.30 -26.22 15.20
CA SER A 447 -12.51 -26.44 14.42
C SER A 447 -13.12 -27.82 14.69
N ARG A 448 -14.42 -27.95 14.41
CA ARG A 448 -15.14 -29.25 14.37
C ARG A 448 -16.17 -29.21 13.25
N GLN A 449 -16.59 -30.41 12.80
CA GLN A 449 -17.55 -30.56 11.70
C GLN A 449 -18.84 -31.19 12.17
N PHE A 450 -19.96 -30.76 11.58
CA PHE A 450 -21.30 -31.34 11.76
C PHE A 450 -21.93 -31.52 10.39
N PRO A 451 -22.69 -32.63 10.17
CA PRO A 451 -23.09 -33.71 11.08
C PRO A 451 -22.16 -34.95 11.10
N VAL A 452 -20.88 -34.79 10.86
CA VAL A 452 -19.92 -35.89 10.75
C VAL A 452 -19.76 -36.60 12.09
N SER A 453 -19.37 -37.89 12.03
CA SER A 453 -19.16 -38.82 13.16
C SER A 453 -18.11 -38.35 14.19
N ARG A 454 -17.36 -37.32 13.94
CA ARG A 454 -16.40 -36.71 14.85
C ARG A 454 -16.89 -35.33 15.30
N GLN A 455 -17.60 -35.25 16.40
CA GLN A 455 -18.01 -34.00 17.05
C GLN A 455 -16.89 -33.41 17.90
N ASP A 456 -15.72 -34.02 17.97
CA ASP A 456 -14.59 -33.60 18.76
C ASP A 456 -13.88 -32.39 18.13
N TRP A 457 -13.41 -31.46 18.98
CA TRP A 457 -12.61 -30.36 18.55
C TRP A 457 -11.25 -30.83 18.00
N GLN A 458 -10.92 -30.39 16.81
CA GLN A 458 -9.59 -30.53 16.21
C GLN A 458 -8.82 -29.23 16.45
N HIS A 459 -7.79 -29.32 17.29
CA HIS A 459 -6.85 -28.24 17.52
C HIS A 459 -5.80 -28.27 16.41
N ARG A 460 -5.83 -27.28 15.52
CA ARG A 460 -4.89 -27.14 14.40
C ARG A 460 -3.69 -26.28 14.76
N LEU A 461 -3.85 -25.42 15.76
CA LEU A 461 -2.82 -24.53 16.24
C LEU A 461 -3.09 -24.20 17.71
N ASP A 462 -2.06 -24.38 18.54
CA ASP A 462 -2.01 -23.96 19.93
C ASP A 462 -0.53 -23.71 20.28
N TYR A 463 -0.10 -22.45 20.14
CA TYR A 463 1.30 -22.09 20.29
C TYR A 463 1.47 -20.77 21.00
N GLU A 464 2.31 -20.78 22.04
CA GLU A 464 2.86 -19.59 22.68
C GLU A 464 4.39 -19.66 22.69
N GLY A 465 5.04 -18.65 22.13
CA GLY A 465 6.49 -18.67 22.04
C GLY A 465 7.11 -17.39 21.52
N ARG A 466 8.41 -17.45 21.21
CA ARG A 466 9.21 -16.31 20.78
C ARG A 466 10.16 -16.74 19.66
N THR A 467 10.38 -15.83 18.71
CA THR A 467 11.39 -15.99 17.67
C THR A 467 11.92 -14.62 17.24
N ALA A 468 13.02 -14.60 16.49
CA ALA A 468 13.54 -13.35 15.94
C ALA A 468 14.08 -13.54 14.53
N LEU A 469 13.93 -12.50 13.71
CA LEU A 469 14.60 -12.35 12.43
C LEU A 469 15.64 -11.24 12.54
N LEU A 470 16.91 -11.63 12.50
CA LEU A 470 18.06 -10.72 12.50
C LEU A 470 18.47 -10.45 11.06
N GLN A 471 18.67 -9.19 10.70
CA GLN A 471 19.02 -8.77 9.36
C GLN A 471 20.20 -7.79 9.42
N LEU A 472 21.23 -8.05 8.63
CA LEU A 472 22.41 -7.19 8.47
C LEU A 472 22.47 -6.75 7.02
N TYR A 473 22.79 -5.49 6.77
CA TYR A 473 23.00 -5.04 5.40
C TYR A 473 24.11 -4.01 5.29
N ALA A 474 24.77 -4.01 4.14
CA ALA A 474 25.67 -2.96 3.71
C ALA A 474 25.47 -2.71 2.22
N GLN A 475 25.51 -1.45 1.83
CA GLN A 475 25.33 -1.05 0.42
C GLN A 475 26.19 0.16 0.08
N TYR A 476 26.68 0.18 -1.13
CA TYR A 476 27.56 1.19 -1.68
C TYR A 476 26.99 1.73 -2.99
N LYS A 477 26.92 3.06 -3.10
CA LYS A 477 26.58 3.77 -4.33
C LYS A 477 27.82 4.44 -4.88
N TYR A 478 28.10 4.25 -6.17
CA TYR A 478 29.20 4.88 -6.86
C TYR A 478 28.76 5.53 -8.17
N ARG A 479 29.08 6.79 -8.34
CA ARG A 479 28.73 7.63 -9.48
C ARG A 479 29.99 8.17 -10.15
N PRO A 480 30.64 7.39 -11.05
CA PRO A 480 31.86 7.84 -11.74
C PRO A 480 31.63 9.11 -12.55
N THR A 481 30.46 9.27 -13.15
CA THR A 481 30.01 10.47 -13.88
C THR A 481 28.58 10.83 -13.51
N ASP A 482 28.08 12.00 -13.88
CA ASP A 482 26.67 12.37 -13.70
C ASP A 482 25.71 11.49 -14.52
N ALA A 483 26.20 10.83 -15.58
CA ALA A 483 25.44 9.94 -16.44
C ALA A 483 25.37 8.50 -15.91
N LEU A 484 26.38 8.02 -15.18
CA LEU A 484 26.50 6.61 -14.80
C LEU A 484 26.51 6.45 -13.27
N THR A 485 25.63 5.61 -12.76
CA THR A 485 25.52 5.26 -11.35
C THR A 485 25.48 3.75 -11.18
N PHE A 486 26.22 3.24 -10.21
CA PHE A 486 26.19 1.85 -9.76
C PHE A 486 25.77 1.78 -8.30
N THR A 487 25.07 0.71 -7.93
CA THR A 487 24.86 0.30 -6.55
C THR A 487 25.26 -1.16 -6.39
N ALA A 488 25.89 -1.49 -5.27
CA ALA A 488 26.17 -2.86 -4.87
C ALA A 488 25.84 -3.00 -3.38
N GLY A 489 25.28 -4.12 -2.99
CA GLY A 489 24.92 -4.36 -1.61
C GLY A 489 24.87 -5.84 -1.27
N LEU A 490 24.97 -6.09 0.03
CA LEU A 490 24.82 -7.41 0.63
C LEU A 490 23.79 -7.30 1.75
N HIS A 491 22.84 -8.21 1.76
CA HIS A 491 21.87 -8.39 2.83
C HIS A 491 22.01 -9.80 3.40
N CYS A 492 21.95 -9.93 4.71
CA CYS A 492 22.00 -11.21 5.40
C CYS A 492 20.82 -11.33 6.34
N GLN A 493 20.18 -12.49 6.39
CA GLN A 493 19.07 -12.77 7.30
C GLN A 493 19.38 -14.03 8.11
N TYR A 494 18.98 -14.04 9.38
CA TYR A 494 19.07 -15.19 10.28
C TYR A 494 17.77 -15.33 11.07
N LEU A 495 17.09 -16.47 10.88
CA LEU A 495 15.85 -16.80 11.58
C LEU A 495 16.16 -17.72 12.78
N THR A 496 15.86 -17.27 13.99
CA THR A 496 16.38 -17.89 15.21
C THR A 496 15.78 -19.28 15.51
N HIS A 497 14.49 -19.52 15.20
CA HIS A 497 13.87 -20.80 15.53
C HIS A 497 14.29 -21.92 14.56
N THR A 498 14.45 -21.64 13.27
CA THR A 498 14.93 -22.61 12.26
C THR A 498 16.45 -22.68 12.21
N LYS A 499 17.16 -21.69 12.79
CA LYS A 499 18.63 -21.50 12.74
C LYS A 499 19.15 -21.37 11.30
N GLU A 500 18.29 -20.95 10.35
CA GLU A 500 18.69 -20.75 8.96
C GLU A 500 19.26 -19.36 8.76
N ALA A 501 20.37 -19.28 8.01
CA ALA A 501 20.98 -18.05 7.57
C ALA A 501 21.03 -17.98 6.05
N VAL A 502 20.80 -16.81 5.49
CA VAL A 502 20.86 -16.54 4.05
C VAL A 502 21.64 -15.29 3.76
N VAL A 503 22.33 -15.29 2.61
CA VAL A 503 23.11 -14.15 2.10
C VAL A 503 22.55 -13.76 0.74
N GLU A 504 22.33 -12.47 0.54
CA GLU A 504 21.58 -11.92 -0.59
C GLU A 504 22.38 -10.79 -1.28
N PRO A 505 23.17 -11.10 -2.31
CA PRO A 505 23.84 -10.08 -3.11
C PRO A 505 22.86 -9.31 -3.98
N ARG A 506 23.10 -8.01 -4.15
CA ARG A 506 22.28 -7.10 -4.96
C ARG A 506 23.14 -6.10 -5.69
N ILE A 507 22.85 -5.87 -6.97
CA ILE A 507 23.54 -4.89 -7.80
C ILE A 507 22.56 -4.12 -8.66
N GLY A 508 22.88 -2.87 -8.94
CA GLY A 508 22.09 -2.01 -9.81
C GLY A 508 22.97 -1.08 -10.64
N MET A 509 22.49 -0.72 -11.82
CA MET A 509 23.12 0.23 -12.71
C MET A 509 22.08 1.17 -13.29
N ARG A 510 22.44 2.44 -13.43
CA ARG A 510 21.67 3.45 -14.15
C ARG A 510 22.60 4.24 -15.07
N LEU A 511 22.26 4.31 -16.35
CA LEU A 511 23.00 5.06 -17.36
C LEU A 511 22.07 6.05 -18.05
N ARG A 512 22.38 7.35 -17.97
CA ARG A 512 21.73 8.41 -18.77
C ARG A 512 22.43 8.48 -20.13
N THR A 513 21.65 8.40 -21.19
CA THR A 513 22.15 8.60 -22.56
C THR A 513 22.05 10.07 -22.96
N SER A 514 22.81 10.45 -24.01
CA SER A 514 22.81 11.82 -24.56
C SER A 514 21.44 12.26 -25.15
N TYR A 515 20.53 11.33 -25.42
CA TYR A 515 19.23 11.57 -26.07
C TYR A 515 18.04 11.49 -25.11
N LYS A 516 18.16 12.03 -23.89
CA LYS A 516 17.06 12.01 -22.89
C LYS A 516 16.57 10.60 -22.53
N GLY A 517 17.40 9.60 -22.78
CA GLY A 517 17.16 8.21 -22.42
C GLY A 517 17.82 7.83 -21.10
N VAL A 518 17.23 6.90 -20.36
CA VAL A 518 17.82 6.29 -19.16
C VAL A 518 17.72 4.77 -19.29
N ILE A 519 18.85 4.09 -19.23
CA ILE A 519 18.93 2.63 -19.18
C ILE A 519 19.16 2.24 -17.71
N THR A 520 18.42 1.25 -17.26
CA THR A 520 18.58 0.68 -15.92
C THR A 520 18.72 -0.83 -16.01
N ALA A 521 19.55 -1.41 -15.15
CA ALA A 521 19.66 -2.85 -14.98
C ALA A 521 19.87 -3.17 -13.50
N GLY A 522 19.31 -4.27 -13.03
CA GLY A 522 19.45 -4.70 -11.65
C GLY A 522 19.29 -6.19 -11.47
N TYR A 523 20.01 -6.70 -10.50
CA TYR A 523 19.88 -8.06 -10.02
C TYR A 523 19.83 -8.06 -8.49
N GLY A 524 19.01 -8.95 -7.92
CA GLY A 524 18.95 -9.18 -6.48
C GLY A 524 18.53 -10.61 -6.17
N LEU A 525 19.17 -11.17 -5.16
CA LEU A 525 18.66 -12.34 -4.46
C LEU A 525 17.85 -11.87 -3.26
N HIS A 526 16.67 -12.40 -3.09
CA HIS A 526 15.71 -12.03 -2.05
C HIS A 526 15.20 -13.28 -1.36
N SER A 527 14.95 -13.17 -0.05
CA SER A 527 14.42 -14.29 0.73
C SER A 527 13.32 -13.81 1.67
N GLN A 528 12.35 -14.67 1.93
CA GLN A 528 11.22 -14.40 2.80
C GLN A 528 10.92 -15.60 3.69
N MET A 529 10.70 -15.36 4.99
CA MET A 529 10.23 -16.36 5.93
C MET A 529 8.76 -16.74 5.64
N GLN A 530 8.33 -17.91 6.11
CA GLN A 530 6.94 -18.33 5.98
C GLN A 530 6.04 -17.57 6.98
N PRO A 531 4.71 -17.51 6.78
CA PRO A 531 3.78 -16.99 7.77
C PRO A 531 3.88 -17.77 9.10
N MET A 532 3.83 -17.05 10.22
CA MET A 532 4.03 -17.63 11.55
C MET A 532 3.14 -18.84 11.83
N TYR A 533 1.88 -18.81 11.41
CA TYR A 533 0.96 -19.90 11.64
C TYR A 533 1.34 -21.21 10.91
N GLN A 534 2.11 -21.12 9.82
CA GLN A 534 2.59 -22.31 9.10
C GLN A 534 3.69 -23.03 9.86
N TYR A 535 4.58 -22.31 10.56
CA TYR A 535 5.63 -22.94 11.36
C TYR A 535 5.07 -23.73 12.54
N PHE A 536 4.01 -23.21 13.17
CA PHE A 536 3.55 -23.69 14.47
C PHE A 536 2.25 -24.49 14.41
N ALA A 537 1.73 -24.78 13.21
CA ALA A 537 0.56 -25.64 13.02
C ALA A 537 0.86 -27.11 13.37
N HIS A 538 -0.17 -27.79 13.84
CA HIS A 538 -0.14 -29.24 14.10
C HIS A 538 -1.05 -29.97 13.12
N LEU A 539 -0.75 -31.24 12.85
CA LEU A 539 -1.71 -32.13 12.21
C LEU A 539 -2.81 -32.49 13.21
N PRO A 540 -4.09 -32.56 12.79
CA PRO A 540 -5.23 -32.85 13.68
C PRO A 540 -5.13 -34.16 14.51
N GLN A 541 -4.31 -35.08 14.07
CA GLN A 541 -4.12 -36.38 14.71
C GLN A 541 -3.00 -36.40 15.77
N ASN A 542 -2.11 -35.42 15.78
CA ASN A 542 -0.97 -35.33 16.69
C ASN A 542 -1.17 -34.22 17.70
N ARG A 543 -1.41 -34.55 18.96
CA ARG A 543 -1.52 -33.56 20.03
C ARG A 543 -0.16 -32.91 20.30
N ALA A 544 -0.12 -31.60 20.23
CA ALA A 544 0.81 -30.66 20.87
C ALA A 544 2.34 -30.81 20.69
N ALA A 545 2.90 -31.97 20.31
CA ALA A 545 4.35 -32.17 20.30
C ALA A 545 5.00 -32.02 18.91
N ASP A 546 4.27 -32.22 17.82
CA ASP A 546 4.84 -32.24 16.45
C ASP A 546 4.32 -31.11 15.59
N MET A 547 4.99 -29.95 15.69
CA MET A 547 4.88 -28.88 14.72
C MET A 547 5.58 -29.29 13.43
N HIS A 548 4.85 -30.00 12.55
CA HIS A 548 5.40 -30.69 11.37
C HIS A 548 6.09 -29.75 10.37
N ASN A 549 5.81 -28.45 10.44
CA ASN A 549 6.38 -27.42 9.57
C ASN A 549 7.37 -26.49 10.28
N TYR A 550 7.78 -26.80 11.53
CA TYR A 550 8.61 -25.92 12.37
C TYR A 550 9.95 -25.52 11.72
N ASN A 551 10.55 -26.41 10.95
CA ASN A 551 11.86 -26.24 10.33
C ASN A 551 11.80 -25.74 8.88
N LEU A 552 10.67 -25.15 8.43
CA LEU A 552 10.60 -24.58 7.10
C LEU A 552 11.59 -23.42 6.94
N GLY A 553 12.37 -23.48 5.88
CA GLY A 553 13.34 -22.44 5.53
C GLY A 553 12.71 -21.26 4.78
N PHE A 554 13.57 -20.33 4.39
CA PHE A 554 13.19 -19.19 3.56
C PHE A 554 12.79 -19.62 2.15
N THR A 555 11.68 -19.08 1.64
CA THR A 555 11.45 -19.01 0.19
C THR A 555 12.40 -17.97 -0.40
N ARG A 556 13.07 -18.31 -1.50
CA ARG A 556 14.09 -17.47 -2.13
C ARG A 556 13.72 -17.12 -3.57
N SER A 557 14.17 -15.96 -4.04
CA SER A 557 13.88 -15.50 -5.41
C SER A 557 15.06 -14.72 -6.00
N HIS A 558 15.52 -15.13 -7.18
CA HIS A 558 16.40 -14.33 -8.01
C HIS A 558 15.56 -13.35 -8.83
N HIS A 559 15.90 -12.06 -8.79
CA HIS A 559 15.27 -11.03 -9.61
C HIS A 559 16.28 -10.44 -10.58
N GLY A 560 16.02 -10.53 -11.88
CA GLY A 560 16.73 -9.81 -12.92
C GLY A 560 15.78 -8.82 -13.58
N VAL A 561 16.18 -7.56 -13.73
CA VAL A 561 15.37 -6.51 -14.34
C VAL A 561 16.24 -5.65 -15.24
N ALA A 562 15.74 -5.30 -16.42
CA ALA A 562 16.32 -4.30 -17.30
C ALA A 562 15.22 -3.32 -17.75
N GLY A 563 15.53 -2.04 -17.76
CA GLY A 563 14.57 -0.99 -18.09
C GLY A 563 15.14 0.08 -18.99
N TYR A 564 14.25 0.70 -19.76
CA TYR A 564 14.53 1.88 -20.55
C TYR A 564 13.47 2.94 -20.33
N GLU A 565 13.89 4.15 -20.03
CA GLU A 565 13.02 5.32 -19.93
C GLU A 565 13.43 6.34 -20.98
N HIS A 566 12.45 6.92 -21.69
CA HIS A 566 12.66 8.02 -22.61
C HIS A 566 11.79 9.22 -22.23
N VAL A 567 12.42 10.38 -22.08
CA VAL A 567 11.77 11.65 -21.73
C VAL A 567 11.58 12.45 -23.03
N PHE A 568 10.37 12.39 -23.63
CA PHE A 568 10.04 13.14 -24.84
C PHE A 568 10.00 14.65 -24.57
N SER A 569 9.43 15.03 -23.43
CA SER A 569 9.32 16.43 -22.98
C SER A 569 9.27 16.51 -21.46
N ASN A 570 9.27 17.72 -20.90
CA ASN A 570 9.15 17.93 -19.46
C ASN A 570 7.86 17.35 -18.84
N VAL A 571 6.90 16.94 -19.66
CA VAL A 571 5.60 16.42 -19.22
C VAL A 571 5.28 15.02 -19.72
N LEU A 572 5.97 14.51 -20.77
CA LEU A 572 5.68 13.21 -21.38
C LEU A 572 6.89 12.29 -21.34
N ARG A 573 6.71 11.10 -20.78
CA ARG A 573 7.72 10.06 -20.73
C ARG A 573 7.14 8.69 -21.02
N LEU A 574 7.99 7.82 -21.52
CA LEU A 574 7.77 6.40 -21.72
C LEU A 574 8.77 5.63 -20.85
N ARG A 575 8.30 4.62 -20.16
CA ARG A 575 9.15 3.64 -19.46
C ARG A 575 8.76 2.25 -19.89
N SER A 576 9.75 1.43 -20.18
CA SER A 576 9.59 -0.01 -20.39
C SER A 576 10.53 -0.77 -19.48
N GLU A 577 10.07 -1.91 -18.95
CA GLU A 577 10.88 -2.82 -18.15
C GLU A 577 10.63 -4.25 -18.61
N VAL A 578 11.67 -5.07 -18.65
CA VAL A 578 11.60 -6.52 -18.78
C VAL A 578 12.17 -7.14 -17.53
N TYR A 579 11.57 -8.23 -17.08
CA TYR A 579 12.01 -8.89 -15.86
C TYR A 579 11.92 -10.40 -15.97
N TYR A 580 12.78 -11.07 -15.17
CA TYR A 580 12.74 -12.50 -14.91
C TYR A 580 12.97 -12.74 -13.43
N GLN A 581 12.11 -13.59 -12.83
CA GLN A 581 12.20 -14.00 -11.43
C GLN A 581 12.19 -15.54 -11.39
N TYR A 582 13.14 -16.12 -10.67
CA TYR A 582 13.19 -17.55 -10.39
C TYR A 582 13.07 -17.78 -8.90
N LEU A 583 11.97 -18.42 -8.49
CA LEU A 583 11.66 -18.71 -7.09
C LEU A 583 12.05 -20.17 -6.80
N PHE A 584 12.70 -20.37 -5.67
CA PHE A 584 13.16 -21.69 -5.23
C PHE A 584 13.07 -21.81 -3.69
N ASN A 585 13.28 -23.01 -3.16
CA ASN A 585 13.00 -23.32 -1.77
C ASN A 585 11.56 -22.95 -1.37
N VAL A 586 10.61 -23.10 -2.30
CA VAL A 586 9.19 -22.84 -2.06
C VAL A 586 8.60 -24.00 -1.27
N PRO A 587 7.81 -23.76 -0.21
CA PRO A 587 7.09 -24.82 0.49
C PRO A 587 6.10 -25.54 -0.44
N ILE A 588 6.21 -26.85 -0.49
CA ILE A 588 5.29 -27.76 -1.18
C ILE A 588 4.94 -28.92 -0.26
N GLU A 589 3.76 -29.52 -0.42
CA GLU A 589 3.37 -30.68 0.37
C GLU A 589 4.24 -31.91 0.08
N THR A 590 4.50 -32.71 1.11
CA THR A 590 5.24 -33.98 0.96
C THR A 590 4.40 -35.09 0.32
N ARG A 591 3.07 -34.95 0.28
CA ARG A 591 2.13 -35.85 -0.33
C ARG A 591 2.46 -36.09 -1.81
N THR A 592 2.68 -37.33 -2.20
CA THR A 592 2.98 -37.71 -3.59
C THR A 592 1.85 -37.27 -4.52
N GLY A 593 2.20 -36.63 -5.64
CA GLY A 593 1.24 -36.14 -6.63
C GLY A 593 0.52 -34.85 -6.24
N SER A 594 0.87 -34.22 -5.12
CA SER A 594 0.30 -32.92 -4.73
C SER A 594 0.76 -31.80 -5.68
N SER A 595 -0.19 -31.01 -6.16
CA SER A 595 0.05 -29.77 -6.93
C SER A 595 0.19 -28.54 -6.05
N PHE A 596 0.14 -28.69 -4.72
CA PHE A 596 0.24 -27.57 -3.79
C PHE A 596 1.58 -26.83 -3.91
N SER A 597 1.51 -25.51 -3.93
CA SER A 597 2.68 -24.61 -3.86
C SER A 597 2.36 -23.40 -2.98
N GLY A 598 3.27 -23.05 -2.08
CA GLY A 598 3.19 -21.85 -1.25
C GLY A 598 3.08 -20.54 -2.06
N LEU A 599 3.41 -20.56 -3.36
CA LEU A 599 3.26 -19.41 -4.23
C LEU A 599 1.80 -19.05 -4.59
N ASN A 600 0.84 -19.94 -4.28
CA ASN A 600 -0.60 -19.73 -4.54
C ASN A 600 -1.37 -19.24 -3.30
N GLN A 601 -0.68 -18.72 -2.29
CA GLN A 601 -1.32 -18.23 -1.05
C GLN A 601 -1.42 -16.70 -1.02
N GLY A 602 -2.15 -16.16 -0.04
CA GLY A 602 -2.08 -14.75 0.36
C GLY A 602 -3.16 -13.82 -0.19
N ALA A 603 -4.15 -14.30 -0.97
CA ALA A 603 -5.24 -13.45 -1.49
C ALA A 603 -6.66 -13.93 -1.12
N SER A 604 -6.80 -14.94 -0.28
CA SER A 604 -8.10 -15.46 0.15
C SER A 604 -8.49 -15.00 1.55
N PHE A 605 -9.80 -15.06 1.85
CA PHE A 605 -10.32 -14.83 3.20
C PHE A 605 -10.20 -16.06 4.12
N SER A 606 -9.61 -17.17 3.64
CA SER A 606 -9.45 -18.39 4.41
C SER A 606 -8.03 -18.56 4.94
N ARG A 607 -7.92 -19.18 6.12
CA ARG A 607 -6.66 -19.65 6.67
C ARG A 607 -6.37 -21.03 6.05
N LEU A 608 -5.16 -21.20 5.56
CA LEU A 608 -4.74 -22.47 4.98
C LEU A 608 -3.79 -23.18 5.94
N PHE A 609 -4.18 -24.38 6.34
CA PHE A 609 -3.36 -25.33 7.12
C PHE A 609 -2.97 -26.50 6.21
N PRO A 610 -1.88 -26.38 5.45
CA PRO A 610 -1.41 -27.46 4.59
C PRO A 610 -0.88 -28.62 5.43
N ASP A 611 -0.81 -29.79 4.82
CA ASP A 611 -0.11 -30.94 5.38
C ASP A 611 1.39 -30.64 5.57
N THR A 612 2.18 -31.66 5.88
CA THR A 612 3.64 -31.53 6.02
C THR A 612 4.25 -30.92 4.75
N LEU A 613 5.00 -29.84 4.93
CA LEU A 613 5.66 -29.09 3.88
C LEU A 613 7.17 -29.32 3.85
N VAL A 614 7.76 -29.18 2.67
CA VAL A 614 9.21 -29.15 2.45
C VAL A 614 9.59 -28.04 1.48
N ASN A 615 10.76 -27.40 1.67
CA ASN A 615 11.27 -26.34 0.82
C ASN A 615 11.94 -26.88 -0.46
N LYS A 616 11.18 -27.59 -1.33
CA LYS A 616 11.67 -28.18 -2.60
C LYS A 616 10.96 -27.65 -3.84
N GLY A 617 9.92 -26.82 -3.66
CA GLY A 617 9.18 -26.23 -4.77
C GLY A 617 9.98 -25.18 -5.50
N THR A 618 9.59 -24.94 -6.75
CA THR A 618 10.14 -23.88 -7.59
C THR A 618 9.04 -23.15 -8.36
N GLY A 619 9.32 -21.95 -8.80
CA GLY A 619 8.45 -21.18 -9.66
C GLY A 619 9.23 -20.16 -10.48
N TYR A 620 8.58 -19.57 -11.46
CA TYR A 620 9.17 -18.48 -12.24
C TYR A 620 8.11 -17.50 -12.72
N ASN A 621 8.52 -16.24 -12.77
CA ASN A 621 7.72 -15.15 -13.35
C ASN A 621 8.58 -14.39 -14.33
N TYR A 622 8.04 -14.04 -15.50
CA TYR A 622 8.70 -13.16 -16.44
C TYR A 622 7.67 -12.32 -17.19
N GLY A 623 8.10 -11.18 -17.67
CA GLY A 623 7.20 -10.31 -18.41
C GLY A 623 7.85 -9.03 -18.92
N ILE A 624 7.01 -8.26 -19.62
CA ILE A 624 7.31 -6.92 -20.10
C ILE A 624 6.27 -5.94 -19.58
N GLU A 625 6.73 -4.79 -19.16
CA GLU A 625 5.94 -3.69 -18.61
C GLU A 625 6.12 -2.44 -19.47
N LEU A 626 5.04 -1.73 -19.72
CA LEU A 626 5.03 -0.46 -20.43
C LEU A 626 4.27 0.58 -19.63
N THR A 627 4.85 1.78 -19.50
CA THR A 627 4.21 2.94 -18.85
C THR A 627 4.38 4.16 -19.73
N ILE A 628 3.27 4.77 -20.11
CA ILE A 628 3.23 6.09 -20.74
C ILE A 628 2.63 7.05 -19.74
N GLU A 629 3.39 8.07 -19.35
CA GLU A 629 2.95 9.03 -18.35
C GLU A 629 3.07 10.44 -18.91
N ARG A 630 1.93 11.14 -18.88
CA ARG A 630 1.87 12.58 -19.03
C ARG A 630 1.57 13.20 -17.68
N SER A 631 2.58 13.83 -17.10
CA SER A 631 2.43 14.56 -15.84
C SER A 631 1.43 15.69 -16.00
N PHE A 632 0.81 16.13 -14.89
CA PHE A 632 -0.17 17.21 -14.92
C PHE A 632 0.39 18.47 -15.59
N HIS A 633 -0.24 18.91 -16.68
CA HIS A 633 0.09 20.12 -17.41
C HIS A 633 -1.12 20.57 -18.22
N CYS A 634 -1.36 21.89 -18.33
CA CYS A 634 -2.56 22.45 -18.97
C CYS A 634 -3.87 21.82 -18.42
N ASN A 635 -3.93 21.65 -17.10
CA ASN A 635 -5.08 21.12 -16.34
C ASN A 635 -5.41 19.65 -16.56
N PHE A 636 -4.59 18.87 -17.27
CA PHE A 636 -4.85 17.45 -17.43
C PHE A 636 -3.62 16.56 -17.24
N TYR A 637 -3.84 15.30 -16.89
CA TYR A 637 -2.83 14.26 -16.75
C TYR A 637 -3.34 12.95 -17.34
N ILE A 638 -2.41 12.07 -17.75
CA ILE A 638 -2.71 10.73 -18.26
C ILE A 638 -1.63 9.76 -17.75
N LEU A 639 -2.06 8.58 -17.34
CA LEU A 639 -1.19 7.43 -17.09
C LEU A 639 -1.79 6.22 -17.80
N ALA A 640 -1.04 5.64 -18.74
CA ALA A 640 -1.38 4.39 -19.40
C ALA A 640 -0.31 3.36 -19.04
N THR A 641 -0.75 2.20 -18.55
CA THR A 641 0.13 1.08 -18.18
C THR A 641 -0.35 -0.20 -18.82
N ALA A 642 0.59 -1.03 -19.25
CA ALA A 642 0.32 -2.36 -19.77
C ALA A 642 1.42 -3.32 -19.32
N SER A 643 1.03 -4.57 -19.04
CA SER A 643 1.92 -5.64 -18.63
C SER A 643 1.51 -6.92 -19.34
N LEU A 644 2.47 -7.63 -19.90
CA LEU A 644 2.32 -8.99 -20.39
C LEU A 644 3.26 -9.88 -19.56
N PHE A 645 2.75 -10.96 -19.00
CA PHE A 645 3.55 -11.79 -18.12
C PHE A 645 3.08 -13.24 -18.06
N ASP A 646 3.96 -14.11 -17.61
CA ASP A 646 3.69 -15.51 -17.28
C ASP A 646 4.20 -15.82 -15.87
N SER A 647 3.42 -16.56 -15.10
CA SER A 647 3.73 -16.97 -13.73
C SER A 647 3.37 -18.43 -13.53
N LYS A 648 4.36 -19.23 -13.15
CA LYS A 648 4.17 -20.68 -12.94
C LYS A 648 4.84 -21.15 -11.66
N ALA A 649 4.23 -22.19 -11.06
CA ALA A 649 4.74 -22.87 -9.89
C ALA A 649 4.71 -24.38 -10.10
N LYS A 650 5.58 -25.09 -9.38
CA LYS A 650 5.71 -26.54 -9.40
C LYS A 650 5.51 -27.09 -8.00
N GLY A 651 4.56 -28.04 -7.87
CA GLY A 651 4.32 -28.83 -6.66
C GLY A 651 5.19 -30.09 -6.56
N ASN A 652 4.81 -31.01 -5.66
CA ASN A 652 5.54 -32.25 -5.46
C ASN A 652 5.39 -33.27 -6.63
N ASP A 653 4.38 -33.09 -7.45
CA ASP A 653 4.19 -33.87 -8.68
C ASP A 653 5.18 -33.52 -9.82
N GLY A 654 6.01 -32.51 -9.63
CA GLY A 654 7.03 -32.09 -10.59
C GLY A 654 6.52 -31.32 -11.81
N ILE A 655 5.22 -30.97 -11.88
CA ILE A 655 4.61 -30.34 -13.06
C ILE A 655 4.48 -28.83 -12.85
N TYR A 656 5.01 -28.02 -13.81
CA TYR A 656 4.79 -26.58 -13.81
C TYR A 656 3.36 -26.24 -14.24
N ARG A 657 2.61 -25.54 -13.38
CA ARG A 657 1.26 -25.04 -13.63
C ARG A 657 1.20 -23.53 -13.45
N ASN A 658 0.19 -22.92 -14.02
CA ASN A 658 -0.08 -21.51 -13.78
C ASN A 658 -0.33 -21.28 -12.29
N THR A 659 0.20 -20.18 -11.76
CA THR A 659 -0.21 -19.70 -10.43
C THR A 659 -1.64 -19.12 -10.48
N ASP A 660 -2.27 -19.01 -9.32
CA ASP A 660 -3.59 -18.36 -9.18
C ASP A 660 -3.58 -16.90 -9.66
N TYR A 661 -2.39 -16.31 -9.74
CA TYR A 661 -2.14 -14.90 -10.08
C TYR A 661 -1.77 -14.67 -11.55
N ASN A 662 -1.72 -15.73 -12.37
CA ASN A 662 -1.30 -15.65 -13.78
C ASN A 662 -2.43 -15.23 -14.71
N THR A 663 -2.85 -13.97 -14.64
CA THR A 663 -3.87 -13.42 -15.56
C THR A 663 -3.34 -13.14 -16.96
N ARG A 664 -2.04 -13.32 -17.23
CA ARG A 664 -1.31 -13.12 -18.50
C ARG A 664 -1.13 -11.68 -18.90
N PHE A 665 -2.08 -10.80 -18.68
CA PHE A 665 -1.96 -9.38 -18.97
C PHE A 665 -2.79 -8.55 -18.01
N ALA A 666 -2.33 -7.32 -17.78
CA ALA A 666 -3.07 -6.29 -17.08
C ALA A 666 -2.77 -4.93 -17.70
N SER A 667 -3.79 -4.10 -17.87
CA SER A 667 -3.65 -2.73 -18.39
C SER A 667 -4.54 -1.77 -17.63
N ASN A 668 -4.04 -0.54 -17.45
CA ASN A 668 -4.81 0.56 -16.91
C ASN A 668 -4.63 1.79 -17.81
N LEU A 669 -5.73 2.48 -18.04
CA LEU A 669 -5.75 3.82 -18.62
C LEU A 669 -6.45 4.73 -17.65
N LEU A 670 -5.75 5.70 -17.11
CA LEU A 670 -6.35 6.70 -16.22
C LEU A 670 -5.94 8.10 -16.63
N GLY A 671 -6.83 9.04 -16.39
CA GLY A 671 -6.58 10.44 -16.65
C GLY A 671 -7.61 11.32 -15.98
N GLY A 672 -7.32 12.61 -15.94
CA GLY A 672 -8.25 13.58 -15.39
C GLY A 672 -8.00 14.99 -15.90
N TYR A 673 -9.03 15.80 -15.79
CA TYR A 673 -9.03 17.20 -16.18
C TYR A 673 -9.52 18.07 -15.03
N GLU A 674 -8.70 19.06 -14.65
CA GLU A 674 -8.95 19.92 -13.49
C GLU A 674 -8.97 21.41 -13.90
N PRO A 675 -10.00 21.87 -14.66
CA PRO A 675 -10.09 23.25 -15.07
C PRO A 675 -10.49 24.17 -13.91
N LYS A 676 -10.01 25.41 -13.96
CA LYS A 676 -10.48 26.45 -13.06
C LYS A 676 -11.90 26.86 -13.46
N ILE A 677 -12.82 26.94 -12.50
CA ILE A 677 -14.20 27.43 -12.66
C ILE A 677 -14.26 28.75 -11.87
N GLY A 678 -14.28 29.88 -12.58
CA GLY A 678 -14.20 31.18 -11.93
C GLY A 678 -12.83 31.42 -11.26
N LYS A 679 -12.80 32.29 -10.23
CA LYS A 679 -11.54 32.78 -9.62
C LYS A 679 -10.96 31.81 -8.59
N ASN A 680 -11.79 31.10 -7.83
CA ASN A 680 -11.40 30.38 -6.62
C ASN A 680 -11.78 28.90 -6.62
N SER A 681 -12.38 28.38 -7.67
CA SER A 681 -12.87 27.01 -7.74
C SER A 681 -12.19 26.22 -8.85
N VAL A 682 -12.04 24.91 -8.63
CA VAL A 682 -11.48 23.95 -9.58
C VAL A 682 -12.42 22.76 -9.68
N LEU A 683 -12.82 22.40 -10.89
CA LEU A 683 -13.51 21.15 -11.15
C LEU A 683 -12.48 20.00 -11.10
N LEU A 684 -12.83 18.91 -10.46
CA LEU A 684 -11.99 17.72 -10.37
C LEU A 684 -12.70 16.60 -11.16
N THR A 685 -12.11 16.19 -12.29
CA THR A 685 -12.64 15.06 -13.06
C THR A 685 -11.55 14.00 -13.23
N GLY A 686 -11.96 12.75 -13.20
CA GLY A 686 -11.07 11.63 -13.40
C GLY A 686 -11.81 10.42 -13.98
N VAL A 687 -11.13 9.68 -14.85
CA VAL A 687 -11.60 8.42 -15.42
C VAL A 687 -10.49 7.41 -15.27
N LYS A 688 -10.85 6.18 -14.94
CA LYS A 688 -9.97 5.02 -14.95
C LYS A 688 -10.65 3.86 -15.64
N ILE A 689 -9.92 3.20 -16.53
CA ILE A 689 -10.33 1.95 -17.18
C ILE A 689 -9.27 0.91 -16.83
N THR A 690 -9.71 -0.23 -16.32
CA THR A 690 -8.86 -1.40 -16.07
C THR A 690 -9.33 -2.55 -16.95
N TYR A 691 -8.42 -3.15 -17.69
CA TYR A 691 -8.67 -4.34 -18.52
C TYR A 691 -7.55 -5.36 -18.27
N ALA A 692 -7.94 -6.57 -17.83
CA ALA A 692 -6.99 -7.61 -17.48
C ALA A 692 -7.48 -9.00 -17.94
N GLY A 693 -6.57 -9.95 -18.00
CA GLY A 693 -6.92 -11.35 -18.24
C GLY A 693 -7.86 -11.87 -17.14
N GLY A 694 -8.73 -12.78 -17.50
CA GLY A 694 -9.60 -13.45 -16.52
C GLY A 694 -8.79 -14.28 -15.53
N ARG A 695 -9.28 -14.40 -14.31
CA ARG A 695 -8.67 -15.25 -13.29
C ARG A 695 -8.71 -16.72 -13.73
N LEU A 696 -7.68 -17.45 -13.29
CA LEU A 696 -7.61 -18.88 -13.54
C LEU A 696 -8.36 -19.65 -12.44
N TYR A 697 -8.89 -20.81 -12.79
CA TYR A 697 -9.50 -21.72 -11.84
C TYR A 697 -9.29 -23.17 -12.27
N SER A 698 -9.47 -24.08 -11.33
CA SER A 698 -9.33 -25.53 -11.54
C SER A 698 -10.71 -26.14 -11.78
N PRO A 699 -10.84 -27.15 -12.63
CA PRO A 699 -12.10 -27.88 -12.79
C PRO A 699 -12.58 -28.43 -11.43
N PRO A 700 -13.85 -28.23 -11.03
CA PRO A 700 -14.41 -28.84 -9.83
C PRO A 700 -14.54 -30.37 -9.97
N ASP A 701 -14.24 -31.10 -8.90
CA ASP A 701 -14.59 -32.50 -8.76
C ASP A 701 -15.95 -32.61 -8.08
N VAL A 702 -16.98 -32.92 -8.87
CA VAL A 702 -18.38 -32.98 -8.40
C VAL A 702 -18.58 -34.05 -7.34
N ALA A 703 -18.02 -35.25 -7.53
CA ALA A 703 -18.21 -36.37 -6.62
C ALA A 703 -17.54 -36.13 -5.26
N ALA A 704 -16.28 -35.65 -5.30
CA ALA A 704 -15.55 -35.28 -4.09
C ALA A 704 -16.20 -34.09 -3.36
N SER A 705 -16.66 -33.08 -4.10
CA SER A 705 -17.34 -31.91 -3.52
C SER A 705 -18.67 -32.28 -2.85
N ASN A 706 -19.47 -33.14 -3.45
CA ASN A 706 -20.71 -33.66 -2.83
C ASN A 706 -20.44 -34.45 -1.54
N THR A 707 -19.29 -35.18 -1.48
CA THR A 707 -18.90 -35.94 -0.29
C THR A 707 -18.41 -35.06 0.85
N THR A 708 -17.67 -34.01 0.52
CA THR A 708 -17.09 -33.09 1.53
C THR A 708 -18.03 -31.97 1.94
N GLY A 709 -19.01 -31.62 1.07
CA GLY A 709 -19.85 -30.43 1.24
C GLY A 709 -19.11 -29.10 0.99
N ASP A 710 -17.99 -29.14 0.25
CA ASP A 710 -17.17 -27.99 -0.08
C ASP A 710 -16.60 -28.12 -1.50
N LEU A 711 -16.05 -27.03 -2.06
CA LEU A 711 -15.42 -27.05 -3.37
C LEU A 711 -14.12 -27.87 -3.34
N VAL A 712 -14.13 -29.05 -3.93
CA VAL A 712 -12.95 -29.85 -4.23
C VAL A 712 -12.62 -29.72 -5.71
N VAL A 713 -11.35 -29.54 -6.05
CA VAL A 713 -10.90 -29.37 -7.44
C VAL A 713 -10.09 -30.56 -7.92
N VAL A 714 -10.12 -30.80 -9.24
CA VAL A 714 -9.27 -31.81 -9.88
C VAL A 714 -7.81 -31.33 -9.83
N GLU A 715 -7.03 -31.86 -8.93
CA GLU A 715 -5.68 -31.39 -8.58
C GLU A 715 -4.71 -31.42 -9.76
N GLN A 716 -4.80 -32.47 -10.62
CA GLN A 716 -3.96 -32.61 -11.82
C GLN A 716 -4.22 -31.47 -12.84
N GLN A 717 -5.43 -30.91 -12.84
CA GLN A 717 -5.86 -29.84 -13.75
C GLN A 717 -5.91 -28.46 -13.06
N ARG A 718 -5.09 -28.26 -12.03
CA ARG A 718 -5.04 -26.98 -11.31
C ARG A 718 -4.76 -25.82 -12.28
N ASN A 719 -5.60 -24.76 -12.23
CA ASN A 719 -5.47 -23.52 -12.99
C ASN A 719 -5.40 -23.69 -14.53
N THR A 720 -6.13 -24.69 -15.06
CA THR A 720 -6.23 -24.93 -16.52
C THR A 720 -7.37 -24.15 -17.18
N LEU A 721 -8.40 -23.81 -16.43
CA LEU A 721 -9.57 -23.05 -16.92
C LEU A 721 -9.43 -21.55 -16.62
N LYS A 722 -10.19 -20.73 -17.35
CA LYS A 722 -10.13 -19.28 -17.27
C LYS A 722 -11.52 -18.69 -17.28
N PHE A 723 -11.79 -17.76 -16.35
CA PHE A 723 -12.98 -16.91 -16.37
C PHE A 723 -12.92 -15.87 -17.50
N PRO A 724 -14.04 -15.21 -17.85
CA PRO A 724 -14.02 -14.07 -18.75
C PRO A 724 -13.01 -13.00 -18.32
N HIS A 725 -12.56 -12.19 -19.27
CA HIS A 725 -11.65 -11.09 -18.98
C HIS A 725 -12.28 -10.11 -18.00
N TYR A 726 -11.44 -9.55 -17.15
CA TYR A 726 -11.82 -8.51 -16.20
C TYR A 726 -11.89 -7.15 -16.89
N PHE A 727 -13.00 -6.43 -16.69
CA PHE A 727 -13.17 -5.05 -17.13
C PHE A 727 -13.82 -4.22 -16.04
N ARG A 728 -13.25 -3.03 -15.77
CA ARG A 728 -13.84 -2.06 -14.84
C ARG A 728 -13.57 -0.64 -15.31
N ALA A 729 -14.58 0.21 -15.21
CA ALA A 729 -14.45 1.64 -15.44
C ALA A 729 -14.92 2.40 -14.20
N ASP A 730 -14.09 3.34 -13.74
CA ASP A 730 -14.33 4.19 -12.57
C ASP A 730 -14.33 5.65 -13.01
N VAL A 731 -15.23 6.46 -12.46
CA VAL A 731 -15.34 7.90 -12.74
C VAL A 731 -15.31 8.68 -11.43
N ARG A 732 -14.52 9.76 -11.42
CA ARG A 732 -14.46 10.71 -10.32
C ARG A 732 -14.97 12.07 -10.77
N LEU A 733 -15.84 12.68 -9.98
CA LEU A 733 -16.31 14.05 -10.14
C LEU A 733 -16.23 14.79 -8.82
N GLY A 734 -15.75 16.01 -8.84
CA GLY A 734 -15.68 16.83 -7.63
C GLY A 734 -15.44 18.29 -7.91
N ILE A 735 -15.54 19.08 -6.88
CA ILE A 735 -15.26 20.52 -6.91
C ILE A 735 -14.45 20.91 -5.67
N ARG A 736 -13.39 21.70 -5.87
CA ARG A 736 -12.63 22.33 -4.80
C ARG A 736 -12.86 23.83 -4.84
N ILE A 737 -13.25 24.41 -3.70
CA ILE A 737 -13.57 25.83 -3.54
C ILE A 737 -12.65 26.40 -2.48
N ASN A 738 -11.83 27.38 -2.87
CA ASN A 738 -10.95 28.10 -1.94
C ASN A 738 -11.68 29.38 -1.46
N ALA A 739 -11.98 29.45 -0.18
CA ALA A 739 -12.47 30.64 0.51
C ALA A 739 -11.34 31.29 1.33
N ARG A 740 -11.57 32.43 1.94
CA ARG A 740 -10.52 33.19 2.62
C ARG A 740 -9.77 32.42 3.72
N ARG A 741 -10.45 31.55 4.48
CA ARG A 741 -9.91 30.78 5.60
C ARG A 741 -10.16 29.28 5.49
N PHE A 742 -10.92 28.86 4.49
CA PHE A 742 -11.39 27.52 4.31
C PHE A 742 -11.12 27.05 2.89
N THR A 743 -10.82 25.78 2.76
CA THR A 743 -10.87 25.10 1.47
C THR A 743 -11.90 23.98 1.59
N HIS A 744 -12.93 24.03 0.75
CA HIS A 744 -13.97 22.98 0.68
C HIS A 744 -13.68 22.07 -0.51
N GLU A 745 -13.86 20.79 -0.33
CA GLU A 745 -13.81 19.81 -1.41
C GLU A 745 -14.96 18.84 -1.28
N ILE A 746 -15.77 18.74 -2.33
CA ILE A 746 -16.85 17.76 -2.47
C ILE A 746 -16.45 16.88 -3.65
N ALA A 747 -16.45 15.57 -3.46
CA ALA A 747 -16.16 14.63 -4.53
C ALA A 747 -16.98 13.34 -4.40
N ALA A 748 -17.26 12.75 -5.56
CA ALA A 748 -17.87 11.43 -5.71
C ALA A 748 -17.00 10.58 -6.63
N ASP A 749 -16.72 9.36 -6.21
CA ASP A 749 -16.09 8.31 -6.99
C ASP A 749 -17.13 7.22 -7.31
N MET A 750 -17.43 7.01 -8.57
CA MET A 750 -18.30 5.94 -9.05
C MET A 750 -17.43 4.78 -9.53
N VAL A 751 -17.30 3.77 -8.69
CA VAL A 751 -16.50 2.56 -8.99
C VAL A 751 -17.34 1.58 -9.75
N ASN A 752 -16.78 0.97 -10.80
CA ASN A 752 -17.46 0.03 -11.70
C ASN A 752 -18.78 0.60 -12.25
N ILE A 753 -18.71 1.75 -12.92
CA ILE A 753 -19.89 2.53 -13.35
C ILE A 753 -20.86 1.75 -14.24
N PHE A 754 -20.39 0.74 -14.95
CA PHE A 754 -21.22 -0.12 -15.80
C PHE A 754 -21.80 -1.34 -15.08
N GLY A 755 -21.52 -1.52 -13.77
CA GLY A 755 -22.01 -2.66 -12.99
C GLY A 755 -21.58 -4.03 -13.53
N ILE A 756 -20.40 -4.12 -14.18
CA ILE A 756 -19.91 -5.36 -14.77
C ILE A 756 -19.69 -6.42 -13.69
N LYS A 757 -20.30 -7.59 -13.87
CA LYS A 757 -20.14 -8.74 -12.98
C LYS A 757 -18.87 -9.53 -13.33
N ASN A 758 -17.72 -9.05 -12.84
CA ASN A 758 -16.45 -9.76 -12.94
C ASN A 758 -16.44 -10.98 -12.03
N VAL A 759 -16.11 -12.14 -12.54
CA VAL A 759 -16.08 -13.38 -11.73
C VAL A 759 -14.85 -13.41 -10.84
N LEU A 760 -15.05 -13.67 -9.54
CA LEU A 760 -14.00 -13.80 -8.55
C LEU A 760 -13.57 -15.26 -8.36
N SER A 761 -14.52 -16.17 -8.10
CA SER A 761 -14.30 -17.59 -7.76
C SER A 761 -15.54 -18.42 -8.01
N LEU A 762 -15.40 -19.74 -7.76
CA LEU A 762 -16.51 -20.66 -7.61
C LEU A 762 -16.69 -21.00 -6.13
N SER A 763 -17.91 -21.31 -5.72
CA SER A 763 -18.24 -21.92 -4.44
C SER A 763 -19.20 -23.09 -4.64
N TYR A 764 -19.16 -24.07 -3.71
CA TYR A 764 -20.07 -25.19 -3.67
C TYR A 764 -21.40 -24.77 -3.02
N ASN A 765 -22.51 -25.21 -3.60
CA ASN A 765 -23.86 -25.00 -3.07
C ASN A 765 -24.54 -26.34 -2.81
N ALA A 766 -24.73 -26.65 -1.54
CA ALA A 766 -25.30 -27.94 -1.10
C ALA A 766 -26.77 -28.13 -1.51
N ASP A 767 -27.56 -27.04 -1.64
CA ASP A 767 -28.97 -27.13 -2.00
C ASP A 767 -29.14 -27.47 -3.48
N LEU A 768 -28.29 -26.93 -4.35
CA LEU A 768 -28.27 -27.32 -5.77
C LEU A 768 -27.85 -28.79 -5.92
N ALA A 769 -26.86 -29.24 -5.11
CA ALA A 769 -26.47 -30.65 -5.08
C ALA A 769 -27.60 -31.56 -4.65
N ALA A 770 -28.36 -31.21 -3.61
CA ALA A 770 -29.52 -31.95 -3.13
C ALA A 770 -30.66 -32.05 -4.18
N GLN A 771 -30.78 -31.06 -5.06
CA GLN A 771 -31.70 -31.03 -6.18
C GLN A 771 -31.21 -31.78 -7.42
N GLY A 772 -30.00 -32.38 -7.37
CA GLY A 772 -29.37 -33.02 -8.52
C GLY A 772 -28.90 -32.06 -9.62
N ALA A 773 -28.85 -30.75 -9.32
CA ALA A 773 -28.35 -29.73 -10.23
C ALA A 773 -26.81 -29.58 -10.13
N TYR A 774 -26.21 -28.83 -11.07
CA TYR A 774 -24.78 -28.52 -11.02
C TYR A 774 -24.47 -27.67 -9.77
N PRO A 775 -23.65 -28.17 -8.81
CA PRO A 775 -23.59 -27.63 -7.47
C PRO A 775 -22.64 -26.44 -7.30
N PHE A 776 -22.15 -25.81 -8.38
CA PHE A 776 -21.19 -24.72 -8.28
C PHE A 776 -21.76 -23.41 -8.78
N VAL A 777 -21.62 -22.39 -7.96
CA VAL A 777 -22.07 -21.02 -8.25
C VAL A 777 -20.86 -20.08 -8.41
N LYS A 778 -21.02 -19.07 -9.26
CA LYS A 778 -20.01 -18.04 -9.46
C LYS A 778 -20.16 -16.95 -8.41
N ASN A 779 -19.10 -16.66 -7.70
CA ASN A 779 -18.98 -15.47 -6.88
C ASN A 779 -18.44 -14.30 -7.73
N TYR A 780 -19.02 -13.13 -7.57
CA TYR A 780 -18.64 -11.95 -8.34
C TYR A 780 -17.87 -10.95 -7.49
N GLN A 781 -17.04 -10.15 -8.13
CA GLN A 781 -16.37 -9.01 -7.53
C GLN A 781 -17.37 -7.87 -7.28
N LEU A 782 -16.93 -6.81 -6.59
CA LEU A 782 -17.80 -5.67 -6.29
C LEU A 782 -18.46 -5.11 -7.55
N GLY A 783 -19.77 -4.98 -7.50
CA GLY A 783 -20.57 -4.30 -8.50
C GLY A 783 -20.37 -2.78 -8.48
N PHE A 784 -21.38 -2.03 -8.91
CA PHE A 784 -21.38 -0.57 -8.84
C PHE A 784 -21.31 -0.10 -7.38
N LEU A 785 -20.32 0.77 -7.07
CA LEU A 785 -20.14 1.32 -5.74
C LEU A 785 -19.93 2.84 -5.82
N PRO A 786 -20.91 3.66 -5.40
CA PRO A 786 -20.77 5.09 -5.28
C PRO A 786 -20.09 5.44 -3.95
N LEU A 787 -19.01 6.19 -4.00
CA LEU A 787 -18.31 6.71 -2.84
C LEU A 787 -18.34 8.23 -2.90
N PHE A 788 -18.66 8.89 -1.81
CA PHE A 788 -18.66 10.34 -1.75
C PHE A 788 -18.05 10.85 -0.47
N TYR A 789 -17.53 12.08 -0.49
CA TYR A 789 -17.07 12.78 0.69
C TYR A 789 -17.23 14.30 0.55
N TYR A 790 -17.36 14.93 1.68
CA TYR A 790 -17.16 16.37 1.87
C TYR A 790 -16.03 16.59 2.85
N ARG A 791 -15.04 17.39 2.43
CA ARG A 791 -13.87 17.79 3.24
C ARG A 791 -13.84 19.30 3.38
N VAL A 792 -13.48 19.75 4.56
CA VAL A 792 -13.17 21.13 4.84
C VAL A 792 -11.84 21.26 5.57
N ASP A 793 -10.95 22.06 4.99
CA ASP A 793 -9.66 22.41 5.59
C ASP A 793 -9.75 23.81 6.21
N PHE A 794 -9.17 23.98 7.41
CA PHE A 794 -9.13 25.20 8.18
C PHE A 794 -7.68 25.58 8.48
N GLY A 795 -7.31 26.83 8.28
CA GLY A 795 -6.05 27.38 8.77
C GLY A 795 -6.29 28.49 9.78
N SER A 796 -5.49 28.57 10.82
CA SER A 796 -5.51 29.75 11.70
C SER A 796 -5.12 30.98 10.88
N GLY A 797 -6.05 31.96 10.78
CA GLY A 797 -5.88 33.15 9.96
C GLY A 797 -4.57 33.90 10.24
N ARG A 798 -4.06 34.60 9.22
CA ARG A 798 -3.00 35.60 9.41
C ARG A 798 -3.48 36.61 10.47
N LYS A 799 -2.70 36.77 11.56
CA LYS A 799 -2.81 37.95 12.40
C LYS A 799 -2.27 39.17 11.66
#